data_86855505b8841160bea309930a58a08e
#
_entry.id   86855505b8841160bea309930a58a08e
#
_cell.length_a   1.000
_cell.length_b   1.000
_cell.length_c   1.000
_cell.angle_alpha   90.00
_cell.angle_beta   90.00
_cell.angle_gamma   90.00
#
_symmetry.space_group_name_H-M   'P 1'
#
loop_
_entity.id
_entity.type
_entity.pdbx_description
1 polymer ?
#
loop_
_entity_poly.entity_id
_entity_poly.type
_entity_poly.pdbx_seq_one_letter_code
_entity_poly.pdbx_strand_id
1 'polypeptide(L)'
;MQSHVIEHQIAGELNARPEQVQAAVRLLDEGATVPFIARYRKEVTGGLDDSQLRTLESRLGYLRELADRRQVILRSIEEQGKLTPELARELNEADSKTRLEDLYLPYKPKRRTKGQMAIEAGLEPLADLLLGDPMKDPEQEAVRFLNAEQGITDGKAALDGARYILMERFAEQADLLEKLRDYLWQNATLRARVVAGKEQEGAKFKDYFEHDEPLHKAPSHRVLAMLRGRNEGILNLALVTGEDEGASPCEGIIAHHLRLNLQHRPADKWLQGVVSWTWKIKLSLQMETELIGRVRESAEEEAIKVFAMNLKDLLMAAPAGMRCTMGLDPGIRTGVKVAVVDATGKLVDTATIYPFEPKRQVDQSLKTLSELCQKHRVELISIGNGTASRETDRLVSDLFERYPAAKAQKIVVSEAGASVYSASELASQEFPDLDVSLRGAVSIARRLQDPLAELVKIDPKSIGVGQYQHDVGQSQLARRLDAVVEDCVNAVGVDVNTASVALLNRVSGLSQTLAQNIVAYRDEHGAFKSRQQLLKVSRLGPKAFEQCAGFLRIRGGSNPLDGSAVHPESYPVVERILAKLEQTVDSLLGNSSLLRTLKPSDYTDEQFGVPTVTDIIGELDKPGRDPRPEFKTATFKEGVEKISDLVTEMVLEGVVTNVTNFGAFVDIGVHQDGLVHISSLTDRFVKDPREVVKAGDIVRVKVLEVDVPRKRISLTMRLDEKAGQPARKPAEPRHTGNAKPKPAPRQSPPTDGAMGNAFAAALSRLKK
;
A
#
# COMPACT_ATOMS: atom_id res chain seq x y z
N MET A 1 4.72 -25.77 -22.44
CA MET A 1 6.07 -25.17 -22.40
C MET A 1 6.10 -23.81 -21.73
N GLN A 2 5.22 -22.85 -22.05
CA GLN A 2 5.20 -21.51 -21.41
C GLN A 2 4.91 -21.53 -19.90
N SER A 3 4.00 -22.39 -19.42
CA SER A 3 3.66 -22.47 -17.99
C SER A 3 4.88 -22.85 -17.14
N HIS A 4 5.67 -23.82 -17.54
CA HIS A 4 6.87 -24.23 -16.81
C HIS A 4 7.93 -23.10 -16.71
N VAL A 5 8.07 -22.28 -17.75
CA VAL A 5 9.01 -21.13 -17.71
C VAL A 5 8.56 -20.11 -16.69
N ILE A 6 7.26 -19.79 -16.65
CA ILE A 6 6.67 -18.86 -15.67
C ILE A 6 6.83 -19.40 -14.25
N GLU A 7 6.55 -20.65 -14.03
CA GLU A 7 6.67 -21.33 -12.72
C GLU A 7 8.12 -21.29 -12.20
N HIS A 8 9.10 -21.58 -13.07
CA HIS A 8 10.53 -21.50 -12.73
C HIS A 8 10.98 -20.07 -12.40
N GLN A 9 10.51 -19.09 -13.16
CA GLN A 9 10.83 -17.69 -12.91
C GLN A 9 10.28 -17.26 -11.55
N ILE A 10 9.02 -17.52 -11.26
CA ILE A 10 8.39 -17.20 -9.96
C ILE A 10 9.12 -17.92 -8.81
N ALA A 11 9.52 -19.17 -9.01
CA ALA A 11 10.27 -19.93 -8.02
C ALA A 11 11.59 -19.24 -7.66
N GLY A 12 12.32 -18.73 -8.65
CA GLY A 12 13.54 -17.94 -8.44
C GLY A 12 13.27 -16.64 -7.67
N GLU A 13 12.20 -15.91 -8.03
CA GLU A 13 11.83 -14.65 -7.37
C GLU A 13 11.40 -14.85 -5.90
N LEU A 14 10.74 -15.97 -5.58
CA LEU A 14 10.26 -16.32 -4.24
C LEU A 14 11.29 -17.08 -3.39
N ASN A 15 12.43 -17.42 -3.97
CA ASN A 15 13.41 -18.34 -3.36
C ASN A 15 12.78 -19.67 -2.91
N ALA A 16 11.88 -20.18 -3.76
CA ALA A 16 11.13 -21.43 -3.57
C ALA A 16 11.54 -22.48 -4.62
N ARG A 17 11.18 -23.73 -4.40
CA ARG A 17 11.38 -24.78 -5.40
C ARG A 17 10.30 -24.70 -6.50
N PRO A 18 10.62 -25.01 -7.77
CA PRO A 18 9.65 -25.00 -8.86
C PRO A 18 8.40 -25.86 -8.60
N GLU A 19 8.55 -27.01 -7.96
CA GLU A 19 7.45 -27.91 -7.65
C GLU A 19 6.45 -27.29 -6.65
N GLN A 20 6.93 -26.47 -5.70
CA GLN A 20 6.08 -25.75 -4.75
C GLN A 20 5.22 -24.69 -5.48
N VAL A 21 5.84 -23.96 -6.40
CA VAL A 21 5.15 -22.96 -7.21
C VAL A 21 4.15 -23.62 -8.16
N GLN A 22 4.53 -24.70 -8.82
CA GLN A 22 3.63 -25.45 -9.70
C GLN A 22 2.40 -25.98 -8.97
N ALA A 23 2.58 -26.51 -7.76
CA ALA A 23 1.48 -26.98 -6.94
C ALA A 23 0.55 -25.84 -6.52
N ALA A 24 1.11 -24.69 -6.12
CA ALA A 24 0.33 -23.50 -5.77
C ALA A 24 -0.43 -22.93 -6.97
N VAL A 25 0.20 -22.83 -8.14
CA VAL A 25 -0.45 -22.36 -9.38
C VAL A 25 -1.63 -23.26 -9.74
N ARG A 26 -1.46 -24.59 -9.67
CA ARG A 26 -2.55 -25.53 -9.93
C ARG A 26 -3.74 -25.30 -8.99
N LEU A 27 -3.50 -25.16 -7.69
CA LEU A 27 -4.55 -24.90 -6.71
C LEU A 27 -5.28 -23.58 -6.98
N LEU A 28 -4.55 -22.52 -7.34
CA LEU A 28 -5.13 -21.21 -7.70
C LEU A 28 -5.99 -21.34 -8.97
N ASP A 29 -5.52 -22.04 -9.98
CA ASP A 29 -6.25 -22.27 -11.23
C ASP A 29 -7.51 -23.14 -11.02
N GLU A 30 -7.50 -24.03 -10.05
CA GLU A 30 -8.66 -24.78 -9.59
C GLU A 30 -9.64 -23.93 -8.77
N GLY A 31 -9.28 -22.67 -8.46
CA GLY A 31 -10.09 -21.69 -7.74
C GLY A 31 -9.98 -21.77 -6.22
N ALA A 32 -8.90 -22.35 -5.70
CA ALA A 32 -8.58 -22.27 -4.29
C ALA A 32 -8.10 -20.85 -3.93
N THR A 33 -8.49 -20.35 -2.77
CA THR A 33 -8.08 -19.03 -2.29
C THR A 33 -6.73 -19.08 -1.59
N VAL A 34 -6.02 -17.95 -1.56
CA VAL A 34 -4.72 -17.86 -0.88
C VAL A 34 -4.82 -18.25 0.61
N PRO A 35 -5.78 -17.77 1.43
CA PRO A 35 -5.87 -18.22 2.83
C PRO A 35 -6.07 -19.72 2.99
N PHE A 36 -6.86 -20.34 2.12
CA PHE A 36 -7.07 -21.78 2.15
C PHE A 36 -5.80 -22.57 1.82
N ILE A 37 -5.09 -22.18 0.77
CA ILE A 37 -3.83 -22.80 0.36
C ILE A 37 -2.79 -22.70 1.47
N ALA A 38 -2.59 -21.49 2.02
CA ALA A 38 -1.60 -21.23 3.06
C ALA A 38 -1.84 -22.04 4.33
N ARG A 39 -3.11 -22.24 4.69
CA ARG A 39 -3.46 -22.92 5.94
C ARG A 39 -3.66 -24.41 5.81
N TYR A 40 -4.31 -24.87 4.74
CA TYR A 40 -4.78 -26.27 4.63
C TYR A 40 -4.14 -27.06 3.49
N ARG A 41 -3.17 -26.51 2.77
CA ARG A 41 -2.46 -27.19 1.66
C ARG A 41 -0.94 -27.07 1.78
N LYS A 42 -0.43 -26.99 3.04
CA LYS A 42 1.01 -26.82 3.33
C LYS A 42 1.88 -27.95 2.78
N GLU A 43 1.43 -29.19 2.88
CA GLU A 43 2.17 -30.33 2.34
C GLU A 43 2.34 -30.26 0.82
N VAL A 44 1.27 -29.89 0.13
CA VAL A 44 1.25 -29.81 -1.33
C VAL A 44 2.14 -28.66 -1.84
N THR A 45 2.13 -27.51 -1.14
CA THR A 45 2.91 -26.32 -1.50
C THR A 45 4.28 -26.27 -0.82
N GLY A 46 4.62 -27.27 0.02
CA GLY A 46 5.87 -27.28 0.77
C GLY A 46 6.01 -26.10 1.73
N GLY A 47 4.89 -25.58 2.27
CA GLY A 47 4.86 -24.58 3.32
C GLY A 47 4.98 -23.12 2.83
N LEU A 48 4.57 -22.80 1.60
CA LEU A 48 4.48 -21.40 1.16
C LEU A 48 3.49 -20.65 2.06
N ASP A 49 3.92 -19.50 2.57
CA ASP A 49 3.11 -18.64 3.44
C ASP A 49 2.18 -17.69 2.64
N ASP A 50 1.28 -17.00 3.36
CA ASP A 50 0.32 -16.05 2.77
C ASP A 50 1.01 -14.99 1.92
N SER A 51 2.14 -14.42 2.38
CA SER A 51 2.87 -13.37 1.67
C SER A 51 3.49 -13.88 0.38
N GLN A 52 4.09 -15.08 0.43
CA GLN A 52 4.65 -15.73 -0.76
C GLN A 52 3.55 -16.08 -1.77
N LEU A 53 2.40 -16.59 -1.31
CA LEU A 53 1.28 -16.92 -2.18
C LEU A 53 0.62 -15.68 -2.80
N ARG A 54 0.48 -14.57 -2.07
CA ARG A 54 -0.01 -13.30 -2.63
C ARG A 54 0.97 -12.73 -3.67
N THR A 55 2.26 -12.84 -3.41
CA THR A 55 3.29 -12.44 -4.39
C THR A 55 3.22 -13.33 -5.63
N LEU A 56 3.09 -14.65 -5.45
CA LEU A 56 2.93 -15.63 -6.54
C LEU A 56 1.70 -15.28 -7.39
N GLU A 57 0.54 -15.08 -6.78
CA GLU A 57 -0.71 -14.72 -7.46
C GLU A 57 -0.55 -13.47 -8.33
N SER A 58 0.07 -12.42 -7.78
CA SER A 58 0.34 -11.17 -8.50
C SER A 58 1.31 -11.36 -9.66
N ARG A 59 2.42 -12.07 -9.41
CA ARG A 59 3.44 -12.32 -10.44
C ARG A 59 2.94 -13.23 -11.55
N LEU A 60 2.15 -14.25 -11.19
CA LEU A 60 1.52 -15.16 -12.16
C LEU A 60 0.62 -14.39 -13.13
N GLY A 61 -0.21 -13.46 -12.62
CA GLY A 61 -1.03 -12.58 -13.44
C GLY A 61 -0.19 -11.75 -14.41
N TYR A 62 0.84 -11.07 -13.89
CA TYR A 62 1.74 -10.25 -14.71
C TYR A 62 2.47 -11.06 -15.81
N LEU A 63 3.03 -12.22 -15.47
CA LEU A 63 3.81 -13.03 -16.42
C LEU A 63 2.91 -13.69 -17.47
N ARG A 64 1.68 -14.04 -17.13
CA ARG A 64 0.68 -14.51 -18.11
C ARG A 64 0.31 -13.40 -19.09
N GLU A 65 0.03 -12.18 -18.60
CA GLU A 65 -0.22 -11.04 -19.48
C GLU A 65 0.98 -10.71 -20.38
N LEU A 66 2.21 -10.81 -19.86
CA LEU A 66 3.44 -10.64 -20.64
C LEU A 66 3.56 -11.68 -21.74
N ALA A 67 3.27 -12.95 -21.42
CA ALA A 67 3.30 -14.06 -22.38
C ALA A 67 2.24 -13.89 -23.47
N ASP A 68 1.02 -13.52 -23.11
CA ASP A 68 -0.06 -13.25 -24.08
C ASP A 68 0.31 -12.07 -24.99
N ARG A 69 0.84 -10.99 -24.43
CA ARG A 69 1.29 -9.84 -25.21
C ARG A 69 2.40 -10.22 -26.18
N ARG A 70 3.36 -11.04 -25.73
CA ARG A 70 4.44 -11.58 -26.58
C ARG A 70 3.89 -12.34 -27.79
N GLN A 71 2.90 -13.18 -27.60
CA GLN A 71 2.27 -13.94 -28.68
C GLN A 71 1.59 -13.01 -29.71
N VAL A 72 0.89 -11.99 -29.23
CA VAL A 72 0.28 -10.98 -30.11
C VAL A 72 1.33 -10.26 -30.95
N ILE A 73 2.46 -9.87 -30.34
CA ILE A 73 3.56 -9.17 -31.03
C ILE A 73 4.23 -10.09 -32.05
N LEU A 74 4.59 -11.31 -31.68
CA LEU A 74 5.19 -12.29 -32.59
C LEU A 74 4.32 -12.51 -33.81
N ARG A 75 3.01 -12.72 -33.64
CA ARG A 75 2.07 -12.89 -34.73
C ARG A 75 2.00 -11.63 -35.61
N SER A 76 1.93 -10.44 -35.02
CA SER A 76 1.87 -9.20 -35.77
C SER A 76 3.10 -8.94 -36.65
N ILE A 77 4.30 -9.33 -36.17
CA ILE A 77 5.54 -9.17 -36.94
C ILE A 77 5.63 -10.27 -38.02
N GLU A 78 5.20 -11.50 -37.72
CA GLU A 78 5.14 -12.61 -38.66
C GLU A 78 4.19 -12.31 -39.84
N GLU A 79 3.00 -11.77 -39.56
CA GLU A 79 2.04 -11.33 -40.59
C GLU A 79 2.60 -10.26 -41.52
N GLN A 80 3.56 -9.45 -41.03
CA GLN A 80 4.28 -8.47 -41.84
C GLN A 80 5.44 -9.09 -42.66
N GLY A 81 5.75 -10.38 -42.46
CA GLY A 81 6.88 -11.06 -43.10
C GLY A 81 8.26 -10.55 -42.63
N LYS A 82 8.31 -9.96 -41.41
CA LYS A 82 9.53 -9.32 -40.87
C LYS A 82 10.13 -10.05 -39.68
N LEU A 83 9.56 -11.18 -39.28
CA LEU A 83 10.05 -11.95 -38.11
C LEU A 83 11.30 -12.76 -38.50
N THR A 84 12.46 -12.31 -38.02
CA THR A 84 13.71 -13.07 -38.18
C THR A 84 13.91 -14.01 -36.96
N PRO A 85 14.75 -15.08 -37.11
CA PRO A 85 15.06 -15.95 -35.97
C PRO A 85 15.70 -15.23 -34.80
N GLU A 86 16.54 -14.24 -35.05
CA GLU A 86 17.20 -13.42 -34.03
C GLU A 86 16.19 -12.57 -33.27
N LEU A 87 15.30 -11.86 -33.97
CA LEU A 87 14.23 -11.07 -33.38
C LEU A 87 13.26 -11.94 -32.58
N ALA A 88 12.91 -13.10 -33.11
CA ALA A 88 12.05 -14.06 -32.38
C ALA A 88 12.69 -14.52 -31.06
N ARG A 89 14.01 -14.73 -31.04
CA ARG A 89 14.75 -15.07 -29.82
C ARG A 89 14.72 -13.91 -28.84
N GLU A 90 15.06 -12.68 -29.27
CA GLU A 90 15.05 -11.49 -28.41
C GLU A 90 13.66 -11.22 -27.80
N LEU A 91 12.59 -11.35 -28.59
CA LEU A 91 11.21 -11.22 -28.12
C LEU A 91 10.85 -12.30 -27.09
N ASN A 92 11.35 -13.52 -27.26
CA ASN A 92 11.13 -14.61 -26.31
C ASN A 92 11.93 -14.46 -25.01
N GLU A 93 13.10 -13.87 -25.07
CA GLU A 93 13.99 -13.59 -23.94
C GLU A 93 13.60 -12.30 -23.18
N ALA A 94 12.75 -11.42 -23.76
CA ALA A 94 12.31 -10.22 -23.10
C ALA A 94 11.61 -10.50 -21.76
N ASP A 95 12.16 -9.99 -20.67
CA ASP A 95 11.73 -10.23 -19.28
C ASP A 95 10.69 -9.22 -18.76
N SER A 96 10.45 -8.15 -19.52
CA SER A 96 9.56 -7.07 -19.15
C SER A 96 8.69 -6.59 -20.31
N LYS A 97 7.53 -6.00 -19.97
CA LYS A 97 6.66 -5.38 -20.99
C LYS A 97 7.38 -4.24 -21.72
N THR A 98 8.20 -3.47 -21.02
CA THR A 98 8.97 -2.36 -21.60
C THR A 98 9.92 -2.87 -22.68
N ARG A 99 10.75 -3.86 -22.37
CA ARG A 99 11.67 -4.45 -23.37
C ARG A 99 10.93 -5.04 -24.56
N LEU A 100 9.81 -5.71 -24.29
CA LEU A 100 8.97 -6.31 -25.33
C LEU A 100 8.38 -5.25 -26.27
N GLU A 101 7.88 -4.13 -25.74
CA GLU A 101 7.34 -3.02 -26.54
C GLU A 101 8.44 -2.26 -27.30
N ASP A 102 9.64 -2.11 -26.73
CA ASP A 102 10.79 -1.50 -27.40
C ASP A 102 11.19 -2.30 -28.65
N LEU A 103 11.26 -3.64 -28.52
CA LEU A 103 11.55 -4.53 -29.66
C LEU A 103 10.45 -4.50 -30.72
N TYR A 104 9.20 -4.29 -30.32
CA TYR A 104 8.07 -4.18 -31.24
C TYR A 104 7.96 -2.82 -31.92
N LEU A 105 8.55 -1.75 -31.35
CA LEU A 105 8.36 -0.36 -31.77
C LEU A 105 8.61 -0.13 -33.28
N PRO A 106 9.64 -0.72 -33.93
CA PRO A 106 9.86 -0.58 -35.39
C PRO A 106 8.76 -1.21 -36.26
N TYR A 107 8.05 -2.20 -35.71
CA TYR A 107 7.04 -3.01 -36.45
C TYR A 107 5.62 -2.61 -36.12
N LYS A 108 5.43 -1.75 -35.09
CA LYS A 108 4.11 -1.30 -34.67
C LYS A 108 3.44 -0.47 -35.74
N PRO A 109 2.19 -0.78 -36.14
CA PRO A 109 1.44 0.04 -37.09
C PRO A 109 1.37 1.50 -36.62
N LYS A 110 1.85 2.43 -37.45
CA LYS A 110 1.94 3.87 -37.13
C LYS A 110 1.04 4.66 -38.06
N ARG A 111 0.63 5.85 -37.61
CA ARG A 111 0.13 6.87 -38.53
C ARG A 111 1.28 7.35 -39.44
N ARG A 112 0.93 7.80 -40.63
CA ARG A 112 1.92 8.33 -41.59
C ARG A 112 2.78 9.44 -40.96
N THR A 113 4.06 9.13 -40.73
CA THR A 113 5.03 10.03 -40.09
C THR A 113 5.76 10.88 -41.09
N LYS A 114 6.49 11.92 -40.65
CA LYS A 114 7.34 12.73 -41.52
C LYS A 114 8.49 11.90 -42.13
N GLY A 115 9.04 10.95 -41.35
CA GLY A 115 10.04 10.00 -41.89
C GLY A 115 9.44 9.10 -42.95
N GLN A 116 8.23 8.56 -42.74
CA GLN A 116 7.54 7.74 -43.75
C GLN A 116 7.25 8.53 -45.01
N MET A 117 6.79 9.78 -44.91
CA MET A 117 6.59 10.66 -46.06
C MET A 117 7.90 10.93 -46.82
N ALA A 118 9.01 11.09 -46.09
CA ALA A 118 10.33 11.28 -46.72
C ALA A 118 10.84 10.02 -47.43
N ILE A 119 10.56 8.82 -46.89
CA ILE A 119 10.84 7.53 -47.57
C ILE A 119 10.04 7.42 -48.84
N GLU A 120 8.73 7.71 -48.80
CA GLU A 120 7.85 7.71 -49.99
C GLU A 120 8.29 8.73 -51.04
N ALA A 121 8.90 9.84 -50.61
CA ALA A 121 9.48 10.83 -51.50
C ALA A 121 10.88 10.44 -52.07
N GLY A 122 11.40 9.27 -51.73
CA GLY A 122 12.65 8.72 -52.25
C GLY A 122 13.91 9.23 -51.56
N LEU A 123 13.83 9.74 -50.33
CA LEU A 123 14.97 10.32 -49.59
C LEU A 123 15.75 9.31 -48.73
N GLU A 124 15.31 8.05 -48.66
CA GLU A 124 16.01 7.02 -47.87
C GLU A 124 17.47 6.78 -48.34
N PRO A 125 17.76 6.70 -49.69
CA PRO A 125 19.12 6.55 -50.14
C PRO A 125 20.05 7.74 -49.76
N LEU A 126 19.51 8.97 -49.66
CA LEU A 126 20.27 10.12 -49.18
C LEU A 126 20.63 9.98 -47.70
N ALA A 127 19.67 9.55 -46.89
CA ALA A 127 19.87 9.28 -45.45
C ALA A 127 20.94 8.21 -45.25
N ASP A 128 20.87 7.10 -45.97
CA ASP A 128 21.82 6.00 -45.89
C ASP A 128 23.22 6.40 -46.40
N LEU A 129 23.31 7.20 -47.50
CA LEU A 129 24.58 7.69 -48.03
C LEU A 129 25.32 8.56 -47.00
N LEU A 130 24.62 9.55 -46.40
CA LEU A 130 25.23 10.47 -45.44
C LEU A 130 25.62 9.80 -44.12
N LEU A 131 24.86 8.77 -43.72
CA LEU A 131 25.18 7.98 -42.53
C LEU A 131 26.37 7.03 -42.78
N GLY A 132 26.41 6.38 -43.97
CA GLY A 132 27.42 5.39 -44.33
C GLY A 132 28.75 5.98 -44.78
N ASP A 133 28.75 7.14 -45.45
CA ASP A 133 29.94 7.84 -45.90
C ASP A 133 29.95 9.34 -45.50
N PRO A 134 30.40 9.64 -44.27
CA PRO A 134 30.46 11.01 -43.76
C PRO A 134 31.44 11.95 -44.48
N MET A 135 32.23 11.44 -45.43
CA MET A 135 33.09 12.25 -46.29
C MET A 135 32.30 12.99 -47.37
N LYS A 136 31.06 12.62 -47.62
CA LYS A 136 30.16 13.28 -48.56
C LYS A 136 29.68 14.62 -48.01
N ASP A 137 29.59 15.62 -48.89
CA ASP A 137 29.02 16.92 -48.57
C ASP A 137 27.48 16.84 -48.62
N PRO A 138 26.76 17.08 -47.49
CA PRO A 138 25.32 16.96 -47.46
C PRO A 138 24.58 17.85 -48.46
N GLU A 139 25.05 19.08 -48.63
CA GLU A 139 24.40 20.06 -49.52
C GLU A 139 24.57 19.67 -51.00
N GLN A 140 25.76 19.18 -51.36
CA GLN A 140 26.03 18.71 -52.72
C GLN A 140 25.26 17.43 -53.07
N GLU A 141 25.19 16.50 -52.15
CA GLU A 141 24.46 15.24 -52.35
C GLU A 141 22.94 15.47 -52.38
N ALA A 142 22.41 16.36 -51.56
CA ALA A 142 20.96 16.66 -51.47
C ALA A 142 20.38 17.14 -52.82
N VAL A 143 21.17 17.85 -53.64
CA VAL A 143 20.72 18.35 -54.95
C VAL A 143 20.30 17.20 -55.88
N ARG A 144 20.87 16.01 -55.73
CA ARG A 144 20.55 14.82 -56.54
C ARG A 144 19.18 14.19 -56.22
N PHE A 145 18.58 14.59 -55.10
CA PHE A 145 17.33 14.01 -54.59
C PHE A 145 16.16 15.01 -54.65
N LEU A 146 16.29 16.07 -55.42
CA LEU A 146 15.20 17.03 -55.60
C LEU A 146 14.05 16.39 -56.39
N ASN A 147 12.84 16.56 -55.92
CA ASN A 147 11.62 16.07 -56.54
C ASN A 147 10.45 17.00 -56.20
N ALA A 148 10.18 17.94 -57.08
CA ALA A 148 9.15 18.95 -56.92
C ALA A 148 7.73 18.34 -56.81
N GLU A 149 7.47 17.21 -57.49
CA GLU A 149 6.18 16.50 -57.46
C GLU A 149 5.91 15.91 -56.10
N GLN A 150 6.93 15.54 -55.36
CA GLN A 150 6.86 15.03 -54.01
C GLN A 150 7.09 16.11 -52.91
N GLY A 151 7.15 17.38 -53.33
CA GLY A 151 7.34 18.50 -52.42
C GLY A 151 8.80 18.74 -51.96
N ILE A 152 9.79 18.08 -52.59
CA ILE A 152 11.21 18.27 -52.31
C ILE A 152 11.76 19.31 -53.30
N THR A 153 11.58 20.58 -52.96
CA THR A 153 11.86 21.69 -53.86
C THR A 153 13.29 22.23 -53.79
N ASP A 154 13.99 21.98 -52.68
CA ASP A 154 15.36 22.44 -52.46
C ASP A 154 16.18 21.45 -51.62
N GLY A 155 17.50 21.67 -51.58
CA GLY A 155 18.43 20.82 -50.83
C GLY A 155 18.13 20.78 -49.30
N LYS A 156 17.57 21.85 -48.74
CA LYS A 156 17.18 21.88 -47.32
C LYS A 156 16.02 20.95 -47.07
N ALA A 157 14.99 20.95 -47.92
CA ALA A 157 13.85 20.03 -47.80
C ALA A 157 14.31 18.56 -47.91
N ALA A 158 15.27 18.25 -48.82
CA ALA A 158 15.86 16.92 -48.96
C ALA A 158 16.62 16.50 -47.68
N LEU A 159 17.46 17.39 -47.13
CA LEU A 159 18.20 17.12 -45.89
C LEU A 159 17.31 17.01 -44.67
N ASP A 160 16.25 17.80 -44.56
CA ASP A 160 15.27 17.71 -43.49
C ASP A 160 14.48 16.38 -43.56
N GLY A 161 14.11 15.95 -44.79
CA GLY A 161 13.51 14.64 -45.02
C GLY A 161 14.42 13.48 -44.60
N ALA A 162 15.69 13.50 -45.05
CA ALA A 162 16.69 12.51 -44.64
C ALA A 162 16.91 12.50 -43.11
N ARG A 163 16.88 13.68 -42.49
CA ARG A 163 16.97 13.83 -41.04
C ARG A 163 15.77 13.18 -40.30
N TYR A 164 14.55 13.35 -40.80
CA TYR A 164 13.37 12.69 -40.22
C TYR A 164 13.46 11.18 -40.32
N ILE A 165 13.98 10.64 -41.42
CA ILE A 165 14.19 9.19 -41.58
C ILE A 165 15.16 8.66 -40.53
N LEU A 166 16.35 9.27 -40.42
CA LEU A 166 17.36 8.83 -39.47
C LEU A 166 16.91 9.02 -38.02
N MET A 167 16.27 10.14 -37.71
CA MET A 167 15.73 10.43 -36.37
C MET A 167 14.73 9.37 -35.92
N GLU A 168 13.81 8.92 -36.78
CA GLU A 168 12.85 7.85 -36.46
C GLU A 168 13.57 6.51 -36.31
N ARG A 169 14.47 6.18 -37.23
CA ARG A 169 15.27 4.94 -37.19
C ARG A 169 16.11 4.84 -35.92
N PHE A 170 16.71 5.93 -35.46
CA PHE A 170 17.49 5.97 -34.21
C PHE A 170 16.62 5.86 -32.98
N ALA A 171 15.48 6.56 -32.98
CA ALA A 171 14.55 6.57 -31.84
C ALA A 171 13.81 5.22 -31.61
N GLU A 172 13.92 4.28 -32.55
CA GLU A 172 13.27 2.97 -32.48
C GLU A 172 14.21 1.82 -32.14
N GLN A 173 15.48 2.12 -31.80
CA GLN A 173 16.45 1.10 -31.42
C GLN A 173 16.30 0.72 -29.96
N ALA A 174 15.81 -0.51 -29.70
CA ALA A 174 15.51 -1.01 -28.35
C ALA A 174 16.71 -0.91 -27.39
N ASP A 175 17.92 -1.25 -27.88
CA ASP A 175 19.14 -1.18 -27.05
C ASP A 175 19.58 0.26 -26.73
N LEU A 176 19.29 1.22 -27.63
CA LEU A 176 19.53 2.64 -27.37
C LEU A 176 18.56 3.16 -26.31
N LEU A 177 17.27 2.80 -26.44
CA LEU A 177 16.24 3.17 -25.47
C LEU A 177 16.57 2.65 -24.08
N GLU A 178 17.01 1.41 -23.96
CA GLU A 178 17.44 0.82 -22.69
C GLU A 178 18.62 1.58 -22.06
N LYS A 179 19.67 1.86 -22.84
CA LYS A 179 20.85 2.62 -22.36
C LYS A 179 20.50 4.03 -21.90
N LEU A 180 19.64 4.73 -22.63
CA LEU A 180 19.19 6.07 -22.26
C LEU A 180 18.34 6.03 -20.98
N ARG A 181 17.45 5.06 -20.87
CA ARG A 181 16.59 4.84 -19.69
C ARG A 181 17.42 4.56 -18.44
N ASP A 182 18.41 3.67 -18.54
CA ASP A 182 19.29 3.33 -17.43
C ASP A 182 20.15 4.51 -17.00
N TYR A 183 20.72 5.23 -17.98
CA TYR A 183 21.49 6.43 -17.70
C TYR A 183 20.66 7.49 -16.98
N LEU A 184 19.47 7.81 -17.49
CA LEU A 184 18.58 8.81 -16.91
C LEU A 184 18.06 8.37 -15.53
N TRP A 185 17.74 7.09 -15.36
CA TRP A 185 17.33 6.57 -14.07
C TRP A 185 18.36 6.80 -12.98
N GLN A 186 19.64 6.62 -13.30
CA GLN A 186 20.74 6.78 -12.34
C GLN A 186 21.16 8.24 -12.12
N ASN A 187 21.07 9.08 -13.16
CA ASN A 187 21.70 10.39 -13.16
C ASN A 187 20.72 11.57 -13.22
N ALA A 188 19.46 11.35 -13.61
CA ALA A 188 18.50 12.44 -13.71
C ALA A 188 18.03 12.92 -12.33
N THR A 189 17.79 14.22 -12.26
CA THR A 189 17.19 14.93 -11.13
C THR A 189 15.74 15.25 -11.47
N LEU A 190 14.83 14.86 -10.57
CA LEU A 190 13.42 15.29 -10.62
C LEU A 190 13.37 16.73 -10.08
N ARG A 191 13.04 17.67 -10.98
CA ARG A 191 12.94 19.10 -10.68
C ARG A 191 11.48 19.51 -10.59
N ALA A 192 11.11 20.15 -9.47
CA ALA A 192 9.81 20.79 -9.30
C ALA A 192 9.96 22.30 -9.20
N ARG A 193 9.10 23.02 -9.90
CA ARG A 193 9.04 24.50 -9.86
C ARG A 193 7.59 24.93 -9.81
N VAL A 194 7.30 26.00 -9.05
CA VAL A 194 5.96 26.59 -9.03
C VAL A 194 5.65 27.23 -10.39
N VAL A 195 4.40 27.09 -10.83
CA VAL A 195 3.90 27.82 -11.98
C VAL A 195 3.79 29.32 -11.63
N ALA A 196 4.32 30.18 -12.48
CA ALA A 196 4.32 31.63 -12.24
C ALA A 196 2.91 32.15 -11.93
N GLY A 197 2.78 32.89 -10.82
CA GLY A 197 1.50 33.44 -10.33
C GLY A 197 0.62 32.48 -9.52
N LYS A 198 1.08 31.24 -9.26
CA LYS A 198 0.34 30.24 -8.47
C LYS A 198 0.85 30.08 -7.03
N GLU A 199 1.74 30.96 -6.56
CA GLU A 199 2.40 30.83 -5.26
C GLU A 199 1.39 30.90 -4.09
N GLN A 200 0.36 31.74 -4.19
CA GLN A 200 -0.65 31.88 -3.15
C GLN A 200 -1.65 30.71 -3.15
N GLU A 201 -2.14 30.35 -4.34
CA GLU A 201 -3.07 29.23 -4.52
C GLU A 201 -2.40 27.91 -4.11
N GLY A 202 -1.12 27.76 -4.44
CA GLY A 202 -0.32 26.58 -4.18
C GLY A 202 0.35 26.52 -2.81
N ALA A 203 -0.01 27.33 -1.83
CA ALA A 203 0.70 27.44 -0.53
C ALA A 203 0.95 26.10 0.17
N LYS A 204 0.06 25.10 0.00
CA LYS A 204 0.20 23.75 0.53
C LYS A 204 1.38 22.97 -0.09
N PHE A 205 1.86 23.37 -1.29
CA PHE A 205 2.98 22.78 -1.99
C PHE A 205 4.27 23.60 -1.87
N LYS A 206 4.33 24.56 -0.96
CA LYS A 206 5.45 25.51 -0.83
C LYS A 206 6.82 24.82 -0.72
N ASP A 207 6.88 23.66 -0.06
CA ASP A 207 8.11 22.88 0.10
C ASP A 207 8.67 22.36 -1.24
N TYR A 208 7.86 22.39 -2.33
CA TYR A 208 8.21 21.93 -3.67
C TYR A 208 8.27 23.02 -4.72
N PHE A 209 8.16 24.32 -4.32
CA PHE A 209 8.22 25.43 -5.27
C PHE A 209 9.57 25.58 -5.95
N GLU A 210 10.61 25.16 -5.27
CA GLU A 210 11.99 25.12 -5.76
C GLU A 210 12.66 23.89 -5.16
N HIS A 211 12.39 22.72 -5.76
CA HIS A 211 12.84 21.44 -5.24
C HIS A 211 13.50 20.60 -6.32
N ASP A 212 14.68 20.09 -6.02
CA ASP A 212 15.44 19.20 -6.89
C ASP A 212 15.91 17.99 -6.08
N GLU A 213 15.65 16.76 -6.56
CA GLU A 213 16.13 15.54 -5.94
C GLU A 213 16.45 14.45 -6.97
N PRO A 214 17.45 13.57 -6.73
CA PRO A 214 17.78 12.47 -7.64
C PRO A 214 16.58 11.56 -7.86
N LEU A 215 16.22 11.29 -9.12
CA LEU A 215 15.01 10.54 -9.50
C LEU A 215 14.90 9.19 -8.80
N HIS A 216 15.97 8.39 -8.80
CA HIS A 216 15.98 7.05 -8.22
C HIS A 216 15.98 7.00 -6.69
N LYS A 217 16.15 8.15 -6.02
CA LYS A 217 16.14 8.29 -4.55
C LYS A 217 14.94 9.07 -4.03
N ALA A 218 14.09 9.55 -4.90
CA ALA A 218 12.94 10.37 -4.53
C ALA A 218 11.95 9.54 -3.68
N PRO A 219 11.66 9.94 -2.42
CA PRO A 219 10.73 9.20 -1.57
C PRO A 219 9.30 9.24 -2.11
N SER A 220 8.60 8.13 -2.02
CA SER A 220 7.26 7.94 -2.59
C SER A 220 6.27 9.04 -2.20
N HIS A 221 6.23 9.45 -0.93
CA HIS A 221 5.33 10.50 -0.47
C HIS A 221 5.63 11.88 -1.09
N ARG A 222 6.91 12.20 -1.38
CA ARG A 222 7.29 13.45 -2.06
C ARG A 222 6.93 13.39 -3.54
N VAL A 223 7.20 12.27 -4.19
CA VAL A 223 6.80 12.04 -5.59
C VAL A 223 5.30 12.24 -5.76
N LEU A 224 4.48 11.61 -4.92
CA LEU A 224 3.03 11.76 -4.99
C LEU A 224 2.56 13.18 -4.68
N ALA A 225 3.19 13.89 -3.73
CA ALA A 225 2.89 15.29 -3.45
C ALA A 225 3.21 16.19 -4.66
N MET A 226 4.37 16.02 -5.30
CA MET A 226 4.75 16.78 -6.48
C MET A 226 3.84 16.48 -7.67
N LEU A 227 3.48 15.21 -7.88
CA LEU A 227 2.54 14.80 -8.94
C LEU A 227 1.15 15.39 -8.71
N ARG A 228 0.65 15.43 -7.47
CA ARG A 228 -0.59 16.11 -7.12
C ARG A 228 -0.50 17.61 -7.44
N GLY A 229 0.59 18.28 -7.03
CA GLY A 229 0.83 19.67 -7.36
C GLY A 229 0.83 19.95 -8.86
N ARG A 230 1.40 19.04 -9.67
CA ARG A 230 1.33 19.11 -11.13
C ARG A 230 -0.10 18.93 -11.66
N ASN A 231 -0.82 17.95 -11.15
CA ASN A 231 -2.21 17.69 -11.58
C ASN A 231 -3.16 18.84 -11.21
N GLU A 232 -2.90 19.53 -10.11
CA GLU A 232 -3.63 20.75 -9.72
C GLU A 232 -3.16 22.02 -10.48
N GLY A 233 -2.17 21.91 -11.37
CA GLY A 233 -1.65 23.03 -12.16
C GLY A 233 -0.80 24.01 -11.36
N ILE A 234 -0.28 23.62 -10.21
CA ILE A 234 0.55 24.45 -9.30
C ILE A 234 2.04 24.25 -9.57
N LEU A 235 2.46 23.00 -9.87
CA LEU A 235 3.87 22.67 -10.08
C LEU A 235 4.11 22.23 -11.53
N ASN A 236 5.27 22.65 -12.07
CA ASN A 236 5.88 22.05 -13.24
C ASN A 236 6.92 21.04 -12.78
N LEU A 237 6.88 19.82 -13.36
CA LEU A 237 7.87 18.78 -13.12
C LEU A 237 8.65 18.52 -14.41
N ALA A 238 9.96 18.37 -14.27
CA ALA A 238 10.86 18.03 -15.37
C ALA A 238 11.99 17.11 -14.89
N LEU A 239 12.55 16.32 -15.82
CA LEU A 239 13.79 15.59 -15.60
C LEU A 239 14.95 16.37 -16.20
N VAL A 240 15.98 16.61 -15.39
CA VAL A 240 17.18 17.35 -15.82
C VAL A 240 18.44 16.54 -15.51
N THR A 241 19.44 16.67 -16.39
CA THR A 241 20.71 15.93 -16.32
C THR A 241 21.92 16.87 -16.32
N GLY A 242 21.87 17.99 -15.59
CA GLY A 242 23.01 18.91 -15.45
C GLY A 242 23.34 19.71 -16.71
N GLU A 243 22.33 20.04 -17.52
CA GLU A 243 22.47 20.67 -18.84
C GLU A 243 22.64 22.20 -18.81
N ASP A 244 23.11 22.77 -17.71
CA ASP A 244 23.14 24.22 -17.58
C ASP A 244 24.06 24.93 -18.59
N GLU A 245 25.02 24.24 -19.25
CA GLU A 245 25.89 24.84 -20.28
C GLU A 245 26.46 23.82 -21.33
N GLY A 246 25.63 23.19 -22.17
CA GLY A 246 26.20 22.36 -23.24
C GLY A 246 25.28 21.34 -23.91
N ALA A 247 25.87 20.44 -24.69
CA ALA A 247 25.16 19.31 -25.29
C ALA A 247 24.77 18.30 -24.20
N SER A 248 23.53 17.82 -24.25
CA SER A 248 23.04 16.81 -23.33
C SER A 248 23.92 15.55 -23.32
N PRO A 249 24.29 14.99 -22.16
CA PRO A 249 24.97 13.69 -22.09
C PRO A 249 24.27 12.59 -22.89
N CYS A 250 22.96 12.67 -23.04
CA CYS A 250 22.15 11.75 -23.84
C CYS A 250 22.49 11.84 -25.33
N GLU A 251 22.82 13.02 -25.88
CA GLU A 251 23.30 13.16 -27.24
C GLU A 251 24.63 12.41 -27.45
N GLY A 252 25.51 12.45 -26.45
CA GLY A 252 26.76 11.68 -26.45
C GLY A 252 26.51 10.16 -26.45
N ILE A 253 25.56 9.69 -25.68
CA ILE A 253 25.15 8.27 -25.62
C ILE A 253 24.60 7.82 -26.98
N ILE A 254 23.76 8.64 -27.62
CA ILE A 254 23.20 8.37 -28.93
C ILE A 254 24.33 8.29 -29.97
N ALA A 255 25.22 9.29 -30.05
CA ALA A 255 26.34 9.31 -30.99
C ALA A 255 27.27 8.09 -30.80
N HIS A 256 27.58 7.73 -29.53
CA HIS A 256 28.41 6.57 -29.23
C HIS A 256 27.74 5.25 -29.64
N HIS A 257 26.44 5.09 -29.33
CA HIS A 257 25.69 3.89 -29.72
C HIS A 257 25.66 3.69 -31.23
N LEU A 258 25.50 4.77 -31.97
CA LEU A 258 25.50 4.79 -33.45
C LEU A 258 26.92 4.75 -34.06
N ARG A 259 27.96 4.69 -33.20
CA ARG A 259 29.39 4.70 -33.61
C ARG A 259 29.74 5.90 -34.48
N LEU A 260 29.13 7.06 -34.26
CA LEU A 260 29.40 8.30 -34.97
C LEU A 260 30.68 8.94 -34.40
N ASN A 261 31.78 8.74 -35.08
CA ASN A 261 33.06 9.41 -34.80
C ASN A 261 33.07 10.78 -35.50
N LEU A 262 32.69 11.83 -34.78
CA LEU A 262 32.67 13.21 -35.32
C LEU A 262 34.11 13.74 -35.39
N GLN A 263 34.71 13.71 -36.59
CA GLN A 263 36.11 14.06 -36.87
C GLN A 263 36.25 15.27 -37.81
N HIS A 264 35.25 16.18 -37.81
CA HIS A 264 35.18 17.35 -38.72
C HIS A 264 35.09 17.00 -40.22
N ARG A 265 34.53 15.84 -40.56
CA ARG A 265 34.19 15.46 -41.93
C ARG A 265 33.00 16.28 -42.44
N PRO A 266 32.80 16.43 -43.75
CA PRO A 266 31.72 17.26 -44.28
C PRO A 266 30.33 16.98 -43.74
N ALA A 267 29.93 15.70 -43.55
CA ALA A 267 28.62 15.35 -43.03
C ALA A 267 28.53 15.38 -41.49
N ASP A 268 29.63 15.49 -40.75
CA ASP A 268 29.61 15.37 -39.29
C ASP A 268 28.75 16.41 -38.60
N LYS A 269 28.76 17.67 -39.05
CA LYS A 269 27.92 18.73 -38.50
C LYS A 269 26.43 18.44 -38.70
N TRP A 270 26.06 17.92 -39.85
CA TRP A 270 24.68 17.54 -40.16
C TRP A 270 24.27 16.33 -39.33
N LEU A 271 25.10 15.28 -39.21
CA LEU A 271 24.87 14.11 -38.38
C LEU A 271 24.74 14.47 -36.90
N GLN A 272 25.55 15.39 -36.38
CA GLN A 272 25.40 15.92 -35.04
C GLN A 272 24.04 16.60 -34.86
N GLY A 273 23.57 17.33 -35.88
CA GLY A 273 22.21 17.88 -35.88
C GLY A 273 21.13 16.81 -35.86
N VAL A 274 21.34 15.67 -36.55
CA VAL A 274 20.41 14.52 -36.49
C VAL A 274 20.36 13.94 -35.09
N VAL A 275 21.52 13.75 -34.45
CA VAL A 275 21.60 13.26 -33.05
C VAL A 275 20.86 14.19 -32.08
N SER A 276 21.14 15.52 -32.20
CA SER A 276 20.48 16.51 -31.35
C SER A 276 18.96 16.54 -31.54
N TRP A 277 18.48 16.43 -32.80
CA TRP A 277 17.04 16.34 -33.06
C TRP A 277 16.42 15.04 -32.59
N THR A 278 17.12 13.92 -32.72
CA THR A 278 16.68 12.63 -32.15
C THR A 278 16.43 12.75 -30.66
N TRP A 279 17.36 13.35 -29.92
CA TRP A 279 17.19 13.59 -28.50
C TRP A 279 16.08 14.61 -28.22
N LYS A 280 16.21 15.84 -28.69
CA LYS A 280 15.34 16.96 -28.28
C LYS A 280 13.91 16.85 -28.80
N ILE A 281 13.69 16.24 -29.97
CA ILE A 281 12.34 16.19 -30.56
C ILE A 281 11.64 14.86 -30.30
N LYS A 282 12.38 13.75 -30.25
CA LYS A 282 11.77 12.41 -30.08
C LYS A 282 11.95 11.83 -28.70
N LEU A 283 13.19 11.71 -28.24
CA LEU A 283 13.50 10.86 -27.10
C LEU A 283 13.37 11.56 -25.76
N SER A 284 13.68 12.86 -25.64
CA SER A 284 13.66 13.55 -24.34
C SER A 284 12.28 13.49 -23.66
N LEU A 285 11.23 13.87 -24.38
CA LEU A 285 9.86 13.84 -23.86
C LEU A 285 9.35 12.41 -23.63
N GLN A 286 9.73 11.48 -24.51
CA GLN A 286 9.40 10.06 -24.36
C GLN A 286 10.01 9.50 -23.06
N MET A 287 11.32 9.70 -22.87
CA MET A 287 12.05 9.24 -21.68
C MET A 287 11.53 9.90 -20.39
N GLU A 288 11.29 11.21 -20.44
CA GLU A 288 10.71 11.93 -19.31
C GLU A 288 9.34 11.35 -18.91
N THR A 289 8.45 11.17 -19.87
CA THR A 289 7.11 10.60 -19.64
C THR A 289 7.20 9.19 -19.07
N GLU A 290 8.06 8.36 -19.62
CA GLU A 290 8.26 6.97 -19.20
C GLU A 290 8.85 6.90 -17.78
N LEU A 291 9.90 7.67 -17.49
CA LEU A 291 10.58 7.63 -16.19
C LEU A 291 9.76 8.28 -15.07
N ILE A 292 9.02 9.36 -15.36
CA ILE A 292 8.03 9.90 -14.42
C ILE A 292 6.91 8.88 -14.18
N GLY A 293 6.49 8.16 -15.23
CA GLY A 293 5.56 7.04 -15.10
C GLY A 293 6.08 5.94 -14.17
N ARG A 294 7.32 5.51 -14.37
CA ARG A 294 7.98 4.48 -13.57
C ARG A 294 8.11 4.88 -12.10
N VAL A 295 8.57 6.09 -11.80
CA VAL A 295 8.68 6.56 -10.42
C VAL A 295 7.32 6.75 -9.76
N ARG A 296 6.29 7.16 -10.55
CA ARG A 296 4.91 7.23 -10.09
C ARG A 296 4.39 5.86 -9.71
N GLU A 297 4.52 4.86 -10.56
CA GLU A 297 4.07 3.49 -10.30
C GLU A 297 4.70 2.92 -9.02
N SER A 298 6.01 3.10 -8.86
CA SER A 298 6.71 2.69 -7.64
C SER A 298 6.20 3.43 -6.39
N ALA A 299 5.92 4.73 -6.51
CA ALA A 299 5.40 5.54 -5.41
C ALA A 299 3.95 5.17 -5.05
N GLU A 300 3.12 4.87 -6.05
CA GLU A 300 1.75 4.38 -5.87
C GLU A 300 1.73 3.01 -5.17
N GLU A 301 2.59 2.07 -5.60
CA GLU A 301 2.71 0.74 -5.00
C GLU A 301 3.08 0.84 -3.51
N GLU A 302 4.06 1.68 -3.17
CA GLU A 302 4.46 1.88 -1.78
C GLU A 302 3.34 2.53 -0.95
N ALA A 303 2.62 3.52 -1.49
CA ALA A 303 1.47 4.13 -0.81
C ALA A 303 0.33 3.13 -0.58
N ILE A 304 0.05 2.27 -1.57
CA ILE A 304 -0.94 1.19 -1.46
C ILE A 304 -0.52 0.19 -0.38
N LYS A 305 0.77 -0.17 -0.33
CA LYS A 305 1.32 -1.06 0.70
C LYS A 305 1.15 -0.49 2.10
N VAL A 306 1.47 0.79 2.29
CA VAL A 306 1.27 1.50 3.57
C VAL A 306 -0.20 1.47 3.98
N PHE A 307 -1.11 1.79 3.06
CA PHE A 307 -2.55 1.73 3.35
C PHE A 307 -2.99 0.32 3.75
N ALA A 308 -2.56 -0.70 2.98
CA ALA A 308 -2.88 -2.09 3.26
C ALA A 308 -2.43 -2.54 4.66
N MET A 309 -1.24 -2.11 5.10
CA MET A 309 -0.71 -2.42 6.42
C MET A 309 -1.49 -1.72 7.53
N ASN A 310 -1.80 -0.44 7.37
CA ASN A 310 -2.61 0.30 8.35
C ASN A 310 -4.04 -0.25 8.43
N LEU A 311 -4.63 -0.63 7.31
CA LEU A 311 -5.93 -1.30 7.29
C LEU A 311 -5.88 -2.63 8.05
N LYS A 312 -4.84 -3.45 7.83
CA LYS A 312 -4.64 -4.70 8.55
C LYS A 312 -4.56 -4.48 10.06
N ASP A 313 -3.77 -3.49 10.50
CA ASP A 313 -3.62 -3.17 11.92
C ASP A 313 -4.95 -2.73 12.52
N LEU A 314 -5.75 -1.94 11.80
CA LEU A 314 -7.06 -1.50 12.24
C LEU A 314 -8.07 -2.66 12.34
N LEU A 315 -8.11 -3.54 11.34
CA LEU A 315 -8.97 -4.72 11.32
C LEU A 315 -8.59 -5.73 12.41
N MET A 316 -7.29 -5.86 12.70
CA MET A 316 -6.73 -6.76 13.71
C MET A 316 -6.61 -6.10 15.10
N ALA A 317 -7.21 -4.92 15.29
CA ALA A 317 -7.24 -4.26 16.60
C ALA A 317 -8.01 -5.09 17.63
N ALA A 318 -7.66 -4.93 18.91
CA ALA A 318 -8.24 -5.67 20.01
C ALA A 318 -9.75 -5.43 20.14
N PRO A 319 -10.60 -6.47 20.08
CA PRO A 319 -12.02 -6.34 20.33
C PRO A 319 -12.29 -6.16 21.84
N ALA A 320 -13.18 -5.22 22.20
CA ALA A 320 -13.63 -5.09 23.59
C ALA A 320 -14.57 -6.24 24.03
N GLY A 321 -15.07 -6.99 23.05
CA GLY A 321 -15.91 -8.16 23.28
C GLY A 321 -17.38 -7.84 23.47
N MET A 322 -18.12 -8.85 23.92
CA MET A 322 -19.59 -8.83 24.06
C MET A 322 -20.02 -8.07 25.34
N ARG A 323 -19.99 -6.73 25.26
CA ARG A 323 -20.38 -5.83 26.36
C ARG A 323 -21.41 -4.82 25.87
N CYS A 324 -22.36 -4.45 26.73
CA CYS A 324 -23.32 -3.39 26.43
C CYS A 324 -22.55 -2.07 26.21
N THR A 325 -22.68 -1.51 25.02
CA THR A 325 -21.86 -0.36 24.57
C THR A 325 -22.74 0.79 24.11
N MET A 326 -22.46 2.00 24.60
CA MET A 326 -23.06 3.24 24.12
C MET A 326 -22.09 3.88 23.11
N GLY A 327 -22.55 4.14 21.87
CA GLY A 327 -21.82 4.87 20.85
C GLY A 327 -22.23 6.33 20.83
N LEU A 328 -21.24 7.21 20.82
CA LEU A 328 -21.42 8.66 20.67
C LEU A 328 -20.77 9.10 19.36
N ASP A 329 -21.60 9.63 18.45
CA ASP A 329 -21.15 10.26 17.22
C ASP A 329 -21.16 11.78 17.44
N PRO A 330 -19.97 12.42 17.64
CA PRO A 330 -19.87 13.80 18.03
C PRO A 330 -20.38 14.75 16.95
N GLY A 331 -21.08 15.82 17.35
CA GLY A 331 -21.54 16.85 16.43
C GLY A 331 -21.88 18.16 17.18
N ILE A 332 -21.29 19.27 16.74
CA ILE A 332 -21.49 20.57 17.37
C ILE A 332 -22.90 21.08 17.10
N ARG A 333 -23.23 21.35 15.83
CA ARG A 333 -24.50 21.98 15.43
C ARG A 333 -25.65 20.98 15.38
N THR A 334 -25.38 19.77 14.88
CA THR A 334 -26.37 18.75 14.66
C THR A 334 -26.70 17.94 15.91
N GLY A 335 -25.99 18.19 17.02
CA GLY A 335 -26.06 17.44 18.26
C GLY A 335 -25.22 16.17 18.22
N VAL A 336 -24.94 15.61 19.40
CA VAL A 336 -24.28 14.31 19.57
C VAL A 336 -25.33 13.22 19.41
N LYS A 337 -25.11 12.29 18.48
CA LYS A 337 -25.97 11.13 18.27
C LYS A 337 -25.55 10.02 19.22
N VAL A 338 -26.52 9.45 19.89
CA VAL A 338 -26.32 8.41 20.89
C VAL A 338 -27.04 7.14 20.45
N ALA A 339 -26.35 6.03 20.47
CA ALA A 339 -26.93 4.71 20.25
C ALA A 339 -26.42 3.73 21.30
N VAL A 340 -27.32 2.94 21.87
CA VAL A 340 -26.96 1.87 22.80
C VAL A 340 -27.15 0.53 22.11
N VAL A 341 -26.09 -0.29 22.10
CA VAL A 341 -26.14 -1.67 21.63
C VAL A 341 -25.92 -2.63 22.79
N ASP A 342 -26.65 -3.73 22.77
CA ASP A 342 -26.48 -4.78 23.79
C ASP A 342 -25.17 -5.59 23.54
N ALA A 343 -24.92 -6.59 24.36
CA ALA A 343 -23.74 -7.45 24.24
C ALA A 343 -23.65 -8.20 22.91
N THR A 344 -24.75 -8.36 22.19
CA THR A 344 -24.77 -9.02 20.85
C THR A 344 -24.63 -8.04 19.69
N GLY A 345 -24.50 -6.75 19.98
CA GLY A 345 -24.46 -5.67 18.96
C GLY A 345 -25.85 -5.25 18.45
N LYS A 346 -26.94 -5.72 19.05
CA LYS A 346 -28.30 -5.31 18.70
C LYS A 346 -28.58 -3.91 19.23
N LEU A 347 -29.10 -3.03 18.38
CA LEU A 347 -29.56 -1.71 18.81
C LEU A 347 -30.75 -1.82 19.77
N VAL A 348 -30.64 -1.23 20.97
CA VAL A 348 -31.67 -1.27 22.01
C VAL A 348 -32.24 0.10 22.37
N ASP A 349 -31.47 1.18 22.14
CA ASP A 349 -31.95 2.55 22.38
C ASP A 349 -31.18 3.60 21.59
N THR A 350 -31.79 4.76 21.37
CA THR A 350 -31.17 5.90 20.69
C THR A 350 -31.60 7.23 21.30
N ALA A 351 -30.73 8.24 21.19
CA ALA A 351 -31.05 9.62 21.55
C ALA A 351 -30.22 10.60 20.71
N THR A 352 -30.66 11.86 20.65
CA THR A 352 -29.82 12.97 20.17
C THR A 352 -29.76 14.02 21.27
N ILE A 353 -28.56 14.39 21.70
CA ILE A 353 -28.33 15.35 22.76
C ILE A 353 -27.64 16.60 22.20
N TYR A 354 -27.85 17.74 22.83
CA TYR A 354 -27.34 19.04 22.35
C TYR A 354 -26.54 19.78 23.43
N PRO A 355 -25.43 19.22 23.89
CA PRO A 355 -24.65 19.83 24.99
C PRO A 355 -23.89 21.10 24.55
N PHE A 356 -23.67 21.28 23.24
CA PHE A 356 -22.81 22.34 22.68
C PHE A 356 -23.63 23.51 22.09
N GLU A 357 -22.91 24.58 21.71
CA GLU A 357 -23.48 25.70 21.00
C GLU A 357 -24.24 25.24 19.71
N PRO A 358 -25.37 25.85 19.36
CA PRO A 358 -26.00 27.02 20.02
C PRO A 358 -26.95 26.68 21.16
N LYS A 359 -27.33 25.41 21.37
CA LYS A 359 -28.38 25.02 22.33
C LYS A 359 -27.91 24.92 23.79
N ARG A 360 -26.66 24.55 24.06
CA ARG A 360 -26.03 24.43 25.40
C ARG A 360 -26.86 23.65 26.45
N GLN A 361 -27.53 22.57 26.06
CA GLN A 361 -28.38 21.76 26.94
C GLN A 361 -27.55 20.71 27.73
N VAL A 362 -26.55 21.18 28.48
CA VAL A 362 -25.59 20.28 29.17
C VAL A 362 -26.28 19.42 30.20
N ASP A 363 -27.07 20.00 31.14
CA ASP A 363 -27.71 19.26 32.22
C ASP A 363 -28.72 18.22 31.71
N GLN A 364 -29.51 18.59 30.65
CA GLN A 364 -30.44 17.66 30.04
C GLN A 364 -29.68 16.52 29.31
N SER A 365 -28.57 16.83 28.69
CA SER A 365 -27.73 15.84 28.01
C SER A 365 -27.12 14.86 28.98
N LEU A 366 -26.57 15.32 30.09
CA LEU A 366 -26.02 14.47 31.16
C LEU A 366 -27.10 13.58 31.80
N LYS A 367 -28.30 14.12 32.03
CA LYS A 367 -29.42 13.36 32.54
C LYS A 367 -29.82 12.22 31.59
N THR A 368 -29.97 12.54 30.28
CA THR A 368 -30.29 11.54 29.27
C THR A 368 -29.24 10.43 29.19
N LEU A 369 -27.95 10.78 29.19
CA LEU A 369 -26.87 9.80 29.17
C LEU A 369 -26.90 8.93 30.46
N SER A 370 -27.12 9.52 31.60
CA SER A 370 -27.23 8.78 32.89
C SER A 370 -28.39 7.80 32.87
N GLU A 371 -29.57 8.21 32.41
CA GLU A 371 -30.75 7.35 32.30
C GLU A 371 -30.50 6.15 31.38
N LEU A 372 -29.87 6.39 30.17
CA LEU A 372 -29.51 5.32 29.26
C LEU A 372 -28.47 4.36 29.85
N CYS A 373 -27.45 4.88 30.53
CA CYS A 373 -26.43 4.06 31.19
C CYS A 373 -27.05 3.13 32.26
N GLN A 374 -27.95 3.63 33.08
CA GLN A 374 -28.60 2.86 34.13
C GLN A 374 -29.60 1.85 33.56
N LYS A 375 -30.45 2.30 32.61
CA LYS A 375 -31.50 1.47 32.00
C LYS A 375 -30.92 0.24 31.30
N HIS A 376 -29.83 0.40 30.57
CA HIS A 376 -29.23 -0.67 29.78
C HIS A 376 -27.97 -1.29 30.42
N ARG A 377 -27.56 -0.82 31.60
CA ARG A 377 -26.33 -1.27 32.27
C ARG A 377 -25.11 -1.15 31.35
N VAL A 378 -24.93 0.03 30.75
CA VAL A 378 -23.85 0.29 29.84
C VAL A 378 -22.49 0.11 30.52
N GLU A 379 -21.64 -0.72 29.94
CA GLU A 379 -20.29 -1.01 30.44
C GLU A 379 -19.21 -0.18 29.73
N LEU A 380 -19.44 0.14 28.45
CA LEU A 380 -18.51 0.88 27.61
C LEU A 380 -19.19 2.08 26.94
N ILE A 381 -18.48 3.20 26.86
CA ILE A 381 -18.88 4.38 26.07
C ILE A 381 -17.84 4.60 24.99
N SER A 382 -18.23 4.38 23.73
CA SER A 382 -17.42 4.55 22.55
C SER A 382 -17.65 5.95 21.96
N ILE A 383 -16.61 6.78 21.85
CA ILE A 383 -16.70 8.16 21.35
C ILE A 383 -15.95 8.22 20.00
N GLY A 384 -16.64 8.67 18.94
CA GLY A 384 -15.99 8.90 17.65
C GLY A 384 -14.90 9.99 17.74
N ASN A 385 -13.80 9.84 17.00
CA ASN A 385 -12.66 10.77 17.05
C ASN A 385 -12.78 11.98 16.09
N GLY A 386 -13.95 12.26 15.57
CA GLY A 386 -14.20 13.40 14.67
C GLY A 386 -14.37 14.75 15.38
N THR A 387 -15.05 15.66 14.69
CA THR A 387 -15.29 17.00 15.20
C THR A 387 -16.10 16.98 16.50
N ALA A 388 -15.66 17.70 17.54
CA ALA A 388 -16.24 17.72 18.90
C ALA A 388 -16.02 16.43 19.72
N SER A 389 -15.10 15.57 19.31
CA SER A 389 -14.76 14.34 20.06
C SER A 389 -14.35 14.66 21.50
N ARG A 390 -13.56 15.71 21.71
CA ARG A 390 -13.06 16.10 23.03
C ARG A 390 -14.08 16.73 23.93
N GLU A 391 -14.88 17.61 23.35
CA GLU A 391 -16.01 18.20 24.06
C GLU A 391 -16.95 17.09 24.52
N THR A 392 -17.13 16.05 23.68
CA THR A 392 -17.91 14.88 24.02
C THR A 392 -17.21 14.00 25.07
N ASP A 393 -15.89 13.82 24.97
CA ASP A 393 -15.10 13.09 25.98
C ASP A 393 -15.16 13.78 27.35
N ARG A 394 -15.07 15.13 27.38
CA ARG A 394 -15.25 15.92 28.59
C ARG A 394 -16.67 15.79 29.14
N LEU A 395 -17.69 15.86 28.29
CA LEU A 395 -19.08 15.68 28.71
C LEU A 395 -19.27 14.31 29.40
N VAL A 396 -18.61 13.26 28.91
CA VAL A 396 -18.66 11.93 29.55
C VAL A 396 -17.88 11.91 30.85
N SER A 397 -16.79 12.68 31.01
CA SER A 397 -16.13 12.85 32.31
C SER A 397 -17.06 13.54 33.30
N ASP A 398 -17.72 14.63 32.91
CA ASP A 398 -18.72 15.34 33.74
C ASP A 398 -19.91 14.40 34.13
N LEU A 399 -20.30 13.48 33.22
CA LEU A 399 -21.30 12.46 33.49
C LEU A 399 -20.88 11.57 34.69
N PHE A 400 -19.65 11.08 34.69
CA PHE A 400 -19.16 10.18 35.74
C PHE A 400 -19.00 10.90 37.09
N GLU A 401 -18.64 12.20 37.08
CA GLU A 401 -18.54 13.01 38.27
C GLU A 401 -19.91 13.31 38.88
N ARG A 402 -20.90 13.69 38.06
CA ARG A 402 -22.22 14.06 38.52
C ARG A 402 -23.13 12.89 38.80
N TYR A 403 -22.92 11.78 38.08
CA TYR A 403 -23.74 10.55 38.20
C TYR A 403 -22.86 9.31 38.43
N PRO A 404 -22.32 9.12 39.63
CA PRO A 404 -21.39 8.01 39.92
C PRO A 404 -21.99 6.60 39.70
N ALA A 405 -23.33 6.49 39.57
CA ALA A 405 -23.99 5.26 39.18
C ALA A 405 -23.81 4.87 37.71
N ALA A 406 -23.45 5.81 36.85
CA ALA A 406 -23.11 5.56 35.48
C ALA A 406 -21.64 5.09 35.34
N LYS A 407 -21.36 3.89 35.85
CA LYS A 407 -20.03 3.28 35.90
C LYS A 407 -19.72 2.60 34.56
N ALA A 408 -19.28 3.35 33.56
CA ALA A 408 -18.82 2.80 32.30
C ALA A 408 -17.37 3.22 32.01
N GLN A 409 -16.68 2.48 31.15
CA GLN A 409 -15.37 2.85 30.68
C GLN A 409 -15.53 3.62 29.35
N LYS A 410 -14.97 4.83 29.25
CA LYS A 410 -15.01 5.62 28.00
C LYS A 410 -13.77 5.35 27.15
N ILE A 411 -13.96 5.26 25.85
CA ILE A 411 -12.91 5.00 24.86
C ILE A 411 -13.18 5.84 23.62
N VAL A 412 -12.16 6.53 23.12
CA VAL A 412 -12.21 7.20 21.82
C VAL A 412 -11.84 6.18 20.74
N VAL A 413 -12.67 6.08 19.71
CA VAL A 413 -12.46 5.16 18.60
C VAL A 413 -12.44 5.91 17.26
N SER A 414 -11.75 5.37 16.27
CA SER A 414 -11.78 5.91 14.92
C SER A 414 -13.19 5.82 14.35
N GLU A 415 -13.76 6.94 13.90
CA GLU A 415 -15.02 6.99 13.15
C GLU A 415 -14.83 6.88 11.63
N ALA A 416 -13.60 6.64 11.16
CA ALA A 416 -13.27 6.54 9.76
C ALA A 416 -14.25 5.62 9.01
N GLY A 417 -14.84 6.11 7.93
CA GLY A 417 -15.84 5.38 7.14
C GLY A 417 -17.23 5.25 7.77
N ALA A 418 -17.48 5.69 9.01
CA ALA A 418 -18.80 5.57 9.66
C ALA A 418 -19.90 6.33 8.89
N SER A 419 -19.58 7.50 8.34
CA SER A 419 -20.50 8.27 7.49
C SER A 419 -20.82 7.54 6.19
N VAL A 420 -19.84 6.84 5.59
CA VAL A 420 -20.06 6.04 4.38
C VAL A 420 -20.98 4.86 4.68
N TYR A 421 -20.73 4.16 5.80
CA TYR A 421 -21.61 3.10 6.26
C TYR A 421 -23.03 3.61 6.49
N SER A 422 -23.22 4.71 7.22
CA SER A 422 -24.56 5.22 7.58
C SER A 422 -25.43 5.55 6.36
N ALA A 423 -24.81 6.00 5.27
CA ALA A 423 -25.46 6.31 4.00
C ALA A 423 -25.56 5.10 3.05
N SER A 424 -25.02 3.94 3.40
CA SER A 424 -24.99 2.76 2.54
C SER A 424 -26.34 2.06 2.47
N GLU A 425 -26.56 1.31 1.38
CA GLU A 425 -27.71 0.43 1.24
C GLU A 425 -27.78 -0.63 2.34
N LEU A 426 -26.60 -1.18 2.74
CA LEU A 426 -26.51 -2.15 3.81
C LEU A 426 -27.06 -1.59 5.14
N ALA A 427 -26.64 -0.37 5.51
CA ALA A 427 -27.13 0.27 6.73
C ALA A 427 -28.63 0.60 6.64
N SER A 428 -29.17 0.89 5.45
CA SER A 428 -30.59 1.08 5.24
C SER A 428 -31.39 -0.22 5.40
N GLN A 429 -30.80 -1.35 4.98
CA GLN A 429 -31.40 -2.67 5.18
C GLN A 429 -31.33 -3.13 6.65
N GLU A 430 -30.21 -2.85 7.34
CA GLU A 430 -30.06 -3.17 8.78
C GLU A 430 -30.99 -2.33 9.67
N PHE A 431 -31.23 -1.07 9.27
CA PHE A 431 -31.99 -0.08 10.05
C PHE A 431 -32.93 0.73 9.17
N PRO A 432 -34.01 0.12 8.63
CA PRO A 432 -34.91 0.81 7.71
C PRO A 432 -35.64 2.01 8.35
N ASP A 433 -35.97 1.90 9.63
CA ASP A 433 -36.71 2.93 10.36
C ASP A 433 -35.85 3.90 11.17
N LEU A 434 -34.52 3.73 11.14
CA LEU A 434 -33.58 4.58 11.87
C LEU A 434 -33.07 5.73 11.02
N ASP A 435 -33.08 6.93 11.57
CA ASP A 435 -32.50 8.10 10.93
C ASP A 435 -31.02 7.86 10.55
N VAL A 436 -30.64 8.28 9.33
CA VAL A 436 -29.30 8.08 8.80
C VAL A 436 -28.22 8.60 9.76
N SER A 437 -28.48 9.72 10.44
CA SER A 437 -27.51 10.32 11.36
C SER A 437 -27.25 9.47 12.61
N LEU A 438 -28.18 8.61 13.01
CA LEU A 438 -28.03 7.72 14.17
C LEU A 438 -27.30 6.41 13.83
N ARG A 439 -27.32 5.98 12.57
CA ARG A 439 -26.62 4.76 12.12
C ARG A 439 -25.11 4.84 12.34
N GLY A 440 -24.53 6.04 12.24
CA GLY A 440 -23.11 6.29 12.55
C GLY A 440 -22.78 5.95 14.00
N ALA A 441 -23.60 6.37 14.96
CA ALA A 441 -23.41 6.08 16.37
C ALA A 441 -23.52 4.57 16.68
N VAL A 442 -24.41 3.85 15.98
CA VAL A 442 -24.49 2.38 16.08
C VAL A 442 -23.19 1.73 15.62
N SER A 443 -22.66 2.18 14.47
CA SER A 443 -21.39 1.66 13.94
C SER A 443 -20.23 1.94 14.90
N ILE A 444 -20.17 3.13 15.49
CA ILE A 444 -19.15 3.52 16.49
C ILE A 444 -19.21 2.60 17.73
N ALA A 445 -20.41 2.25 18.21
CA ALA A 445 -20.57 1.33 19.32
C ALA A 445 -20.11 -0.10 18.97
N ARG A 446 -20.59 -0.64 17.85
CA ARG A 446 -20.27 -2.01 17.38
C ARG A 446 -18.79 -2.18 17.04
N ARG A 447 -18.16 -1.13 16.49
CA ARG A 447 -16.74 -1.11 16.15
C ARG A 447 -15.84 -1.29 17.36
N LEU A 448 -16.27 -0.81 18.54
CA LEU A 448 -15.56 -1.07 19.78
C LEU A 448 -15.72 -2.52 20.24
N GLN A 449 -16.92 -3.11 20.07
CA GLN A 449 -17.16 -4.50 20.42
C GLN A 449 -16.30 -5.45 19.57
N ASP A 450 -16.33 -5.29 18.23
CA ASP A 450 -15.49 -6.03 17.29
C ASP A 450 -15.16 -5.17 16.04
N PRO A 451 -13.93 -4.63 15.96
CA PRO A 451 -13.51 -3.80 14.83
C PRO A 451 -13.63 -4.52 13.47
N LEU A 452 -13.20 -5.78 13.40
CA LEU A 452 -13.23 -6.55 12.16
C LEU A 452 -14.66 -6.76 11.66
N ALA A 453 -15.54 -7.24 12.53
CA ALA A 453 -16.92 -7.55 12.19
C ALA A 453 -17.71 -6.34 11.69
N GLU A 454 -17.39 -5.14 12.18
CA GLU A 454 -18.05 -3.92 11.77
C GLU A 454 -17.39 -3.27 10.53
N LEU A 455 -16.06 -3.19 10.50
CA LEU A 455 -15.33 -2.53 9.40
C LEU A 455 -15.45 -3.25 8.07
N VAL A 456 -15.69 -4.55 8.04
CA VAL A 456 -15.92 -5.31 6.79
C VAL A 456 -17.19 -4.88 6.05
N LYS A 457 -18.09 -4.16 6.69
CA LYS A 457 -19.30 -3.59 6.10
C LYS A 457 -19.04 -2.35 5.26
N ILE A 458 -17.85 -1.77 5.37
CA ILE A 458 -17.43 -0.53 4.71
C ILE A 458 -16.51 -0.88 3.54
N ASP A 459 -16.67 -0.20 2.41
CA ASP A 459 -15.65 -0.28 1.34
C ASP A 459 -14.27 0.07 1.92
N PRO A 460 -13.28 -0.82 1.84
CA PRO A 460 -11.98 -0.61 2.45
C PRO A 460 -11.31 0.71 2.06
N LYS A 461 -11.53 1.17 0.82
CA LYS A 461 -11.03 2.48 0.34
C LYS A 461 -11.58 3.67 1.13
N SER A 462 -12.78 3.53 1.68
CA SER A 462 -13.47 4.59 2.43
C SER A 462 -13.06 4.66 3.90
N ILE A 463 -12.25 3.72 4.40
CA ILE A 463 -11.77 3.72 5.79
C ILE A 463 -10.74 4.83 6.05
N GLY A 464 -10.05 5.32 5.02
CA GLY A 464 -9.29 6.58 5.11
C GLY A 464 -7.99 6.53 5.92
N VAL A 465 -7.37 5.37 6.08
CA VAL A 465 -6.08 5.20 6.80
C VAL A 465 -4.86 5.24 5.87
N GLY A 466 -5.05 5.64 4.61
CA GLY A 466 -3.99 5.79 3.62
C GLY A 466 -3.59 7.25 3.42
N GLN A 467 -2.33 7.47 3.04
CA GLN A 467 -1.87 8.74 2.50
C GLN A 467 -2.01 8.70 0.97
N TYR A 468 -2.39 9.83 0.37
CA TYR A 468 -2.54 9.93 -1.09
C TYR A 468 -3.49 8.92 -1.73
N GLN A 469 -4.48 8.41 -1.01
CA GLN A 469 -5.37 7.35 -1.49
C GLN A 469 -6.15 7.70 -2.76
N HIS A 470 -6.35 8.99 -3.04
CA HIS A 470 -7.03 9.48 -4.25
C HIS A 470 -6.08 9.68 -5.44
N ASP A 471 -4.76 9.62 -5.20
CA ASP A 471 -3.72 9.86 -6.22
C ASP A 471 -3.09 8.57 -6.75
N VAL A 472 -3.52 7.41 -6.25
CA VAL A 472 -3.02 6.10 -6.65
C VAL A 472 -3.99 5.36 -7.57
N GLY A 473 -3.52 4.33 -8.26
CA GLY A 473 -4.32 3.47 -9.14
C GLY A 473 -5.47 2.78 -8.38
N GLN A 474 -6.71 3.22 -8.58
CA GLN A 474 -7.88 2.80 -7.80
C GLN A 474 -8.18 1.30 -7.90
N SER A 475 -7.92 0.68 -9.06
CA SER A 475 -8.12 -0.76 -9.25
C SER A 475 -7.08 -1.61 -8.50
N GLN A 476 -5.82 -1.14 -8.45
CA GLN A 476 -4.75 -1.79 -7.70
C GLN A 476 -5.00 -1.64 -6.20
N LEU A 477 -5.39 -0.43 -5.76
CA LEU A 477 -5.76 -0.16 -4.38
C LEU A 477 -6.89 -1.09 -3.92
N ALA A 478 -8.00 -1.16 -4.68
CA ALA A 478 -9.14 -2.00 -4.35
C ALA A 478 -8.73 -3.46 -4.18
N ARG A 479 -8.04 -4.05 -5.16
CA ARG A 479 -7.58 -5.45 -5.10
C ARG A 479 -6.69 -5.72 -3.90
N ARG A 480 -5.75 -4.80 -3.59
CA ARG A 480 -4.84 -4.98 -2.45
C ARG A 480 -5.58 -4.91 -1.12
N LEU A 481 -6.51 -3.97 -0.96
CA LEU A 481 -7.29 -3.83 0.27
C LEU A 481 -8.28 -4.98 0.46
N ASP A 482 -8.92 -5.46 -0.60
CA ASP A 482 -9.79 -6.64 -0.56
C ASP A 482 -9.02 -7.90 -0.10
N ALA A 483 -7.81 -8.10 -0.61
CA ALA A 483 -6.94 -9.19 -0.17
C ALA A 483 -6.61 -9.10 1.33
N VAL A 484 -6.33 -7.90 1.85
CA VAL A 484 -6.07 -7.68 3.29
C VAL A 484 -7.30 -8.04 4.13
N VAL A 485 -8.49 -7.62 3.71
CA VAL A 485 -9.73 -7.94 4.44
C VAL A 485 -9.96 -9.45 4.44
N GLU A 486 -9.79 -10.12 3.31
CA GLU A 486 -9.90 -11.59 3.19
C GLU A 486 -8.91 -12.29 4.13
N ASP A 487 -7.64 -11.89 4.11
CA ASP A 487 -6.60 -12.47 4.94
C ASP A 487 -6.91 -12.29 6.44
N CYS A 488 -7.36 -11.09 6.86
CA CYS A 488 -7.71 -10.82 8.26
C CYS A 488 -8.91 -11.67 8.73
N VAL A 489 -9.98 -11.72 7.93
CA VAL A 489 -11.19 -12.48 8.27
C VAL A 489 -10.89 -13.97 8.42
N ASN A 490 -10.12 -14.55 7.49
CA ASN A 490 -9.77 -15.96 7.53
C ASN A 490 -8.71 -16.27 8.61
N ALA A 491 -7.86 -15.33 8.99
CA ALA A 491 -6.92 -15.49 10.09
C ALA A 491 -7.66 -15.56 11.46
N VAL A 492 -8.66 -14.72 11.66
CA VAL A 492 -9.47 -14.70 12.90
C VAL A 492 -10.44 -15.87 12.95
N GLY A 493 -11.02 -16.21 11.80
CA GLY A 493 -12.14 -17.15 11.72
C GLY A 493 -13.48 -16.52 12.11
N VAL A 494 -14.57 -17.11 11.66
CA VAL A 494 -15.90 -16.50 11.71
C VAL A 494 -16.91 -17.43 12.38
N ASP A 495 -17.59 -16.95 13.41
CA ASP A 495 -18.73 -17.69 14.00
C ASP A 495 -19.94 -17.60 13.05
N VAL A 496 -20.33 -18.75 12.50
CA VAL A 496 -21.41 -18.82 11.49
C VAL A 496 -22.77 -18.44 12.06
N ASN A 497 -22.97 -18.60 13.38
CA ASN A 497 -24.23 -18.34 14.03
C ASN A 497 -24.47 -16.85 14.36
N THR A 498 -23.40 -16.03 14.36
CA THR A 498 -23.50 -14.60 14.70
C THR A 498 -23.08 -13.68 13.56
N ALA A 499 -22.34 -14.21 12.57
CA ALA A 499 -21.77 -13.41 11.49
C ALA A 499 -22.82 -12.76 10.59
N SER A 500 -22.52 -11.53 10.16
CA SER A 500 -23.26 -10.84 9.10
C SER A 500 -22.97 -11.41 7.72
N VAL A 501 -23.84 -11.13 6.75
CA VAL A 501 -23.60 -11.47 5.33
C VAL A 501 -22.27 -10.86 4.85
N ALA A 502 -21.98 -9.61 5.24
CA ALA A 502 -20.76 -8.90 4.84
C ALA A 502 -19.50 -9.62 5.36
N LEU A 503 -19.53 -10.12 6.60
CA LEU A 503 -18.41 -10.87 7.17
C LEU A 503 -18.27 -12.26 6.53
N LEU A 504 -19.35 -12.99 6.33
CA LEU A 504 -19.35 -14.29 5.68
C LEU A 504 -18.85 -14.23 4.23
N ASN A 505 -19.19 -13.16 3.49
CA ASN A 505 -18.71 -12.97 2.11
C ASN A 505 -17.19 -12.81 2.00
N ARG A 506 -16.47 -12.57 3.09
CA ARG A 506 -15.01 -12.49 3.14
C ARG A 506 -14.33 -13.81 3.54
N VAL A 507 -15.13 -14.82 3.88
CA VAL A 507 -14.63 -16.15 4.19
C VAL A 507 -14.26 -16.89 2.89
N SER A 508 -13.12 -17.56 2.89
CA SER A 508 -12.63 -18.37 1.77
C SER A 508 -13.73 -19.25 1.19
N GLY A 509 -13.90 -19.22 -0.12
CA GLY A 509 -14.87 -20.04 -0.85
C GLY A 509 -16.33 -19.60 -0.75
N LEU A 510 -16.66 -18.52 -0.04
CA LEU A 510 -18.01 -17.99 0.07
C LEU A 510 -18.21 -16.77 -0.84
N SER A 511 -19.19 -16.84 -1.72
CA SER A 511 -19.69 -15.69 -2.47
C SER A 511 -20.79 -14.96 -1.69
N GLN A 512 -21.15 -13.74 -2.15
CA GLN A 512 -22.28 -12.96 -1.62
C GLN A 512 -23.56 -13.80 -1.52
N THR A 513 -23.88 -14.57 -2.56
CA THR A 513 -25.07 -15.42 -2.60
C THR A 513 -25.00 -16.52 -1.55
N LEU A 514 -23.82 -17.18 -1.39
CA LEU A 514 -23.64 -18.21 -0.37
C LEU A 514 -23.75 -17.64 1.03
N ALA A 515 -23.15 -16.48 1.28
CA ALA A 515 -23.27 -15.78 2.56
C ALA A 515 -24.74 -15.45 2.91
N GLN A 516 -25.51 -14.96 1.95
CA GLN A 516 -26.95 -14.72 2.10
C GLN A 516 -27.71 -16.01 2.40
N ASN A 517 -27.43 -17.08 1.68
CA ASN A 517 -28.07 -18.38 1.87
C ASN A 517 -27.77 -18.98 3.25
N ILE A 518 -26.56 -18.80 3.77
CA ILE A 518 -26.17 -19.25 5.13
C ILE A 518 -27.02 -18.50 6.18
N VAL A 519 -27.14 -17.18 6.04
CA VAL A 519 -27.96 -16.37 6.98
C VAL A 519 -29.42 -16.75 6.88
N ALA A 520 -29.98 -16.87 5.68
CA ALA A 520 -31.35 -17.28 5.47
C ALA A 520 -31.65 -18.67 6.08
N TYR A 521 -30.75 -19.63 5.88
CA TYR A 521 -30.88 -20.96 6.47
C TYR A 521 -30.89 -20.92 8.01
N ARG A 522 -29.98 -20.11 8.59
CA ARG A 522 -29.92 -19.91 10.04
C ARG A 522 -31.19 -19.30 10.59
N ASP A 523 -31.75 -18.30 9.90
CA ASP A 523 -32.96 -17.59 10.31
C ASP A 523 -34.20 -18.51 10.25
N GLU A 524 -34.24 -19.43 9.27
CA GLU A 524 -35.34 -20.37 9.07
C GLU A 524 -35.24 -21.60 9.99
N HIS A 525 -34.05 -22.17 10.16
CA HIS A 525 -33.84 -23.47 10.83
C HIS A 525 -33.18 -23.35 12.21
N GLY A 526 -32.84 -22.14 12.64
CA GLY A 526 -32.10 -21.89 13.86
C GLY A 526 -30.57 -22.06 13.72
N ALA A 527 -29.88 -21.93 14.83
CA ALA A 527 -28.42 -21.99 14.87
C ALA A 527 -27.85 -23.31 14.34
N PHE A 528 -26.77 -23.23 13.56
CA PHE A 528 -26.01 -24.42 13.15
C PHE A 528 -25.42 -25.13 14.37
N LYS A 529 -25.57 -26.45 14.42
CA LYS A 529 -25.05 -27.31 15.48
C LYS A 529 -23.80 -28.08 15.07
N SER A 530 -23.52 -28.16 13.77
CA SER A 530 -22.32 -28.80 13.22
C SER A 530 -21.95 -28.20 11.88
N ARG A 531 -20.68 -28.27 11.51
CA ARG A 531 -20.19 -27.86 10.18
C ARG A 531 -20.84 -28.66 9.05
N GLN A 532 -21.20 -29.93 9.28
CA GLN A 532 -21.88 -30.76 8.28
C GLN A 532 -23.25 -30.20 7.87
N GLN A 533 -23.92 -29.44 8.74
CA GLN A 533 -25.18 -28.79 8.39
C GLN A 533 -25.02 -27.71 7.31
N LEU A 534 -23.83 -27.16 7.12
CA LEU A 534 -23.55 -26.20 6.04
C LEU A 534 -23.83 -26.81 4.67
N LEU A 535 -23.64 -28.12 4.48
CA LEU A 535 -23.95 -28.83 3.23
C LEU A 535 -25.46 -28.83 2.91
N LYS A 536 -26.33 -28.49 3.86
CA LYS A 536 -27.78 -28.34 3.64
C LYS A 536 -28.14 -26.95 3.13
N VAL A 537 -27.22 -25.99 3.18
CA VAL A 537 -27.42 -24.63 2.66
C VAL A 537 -27.51 -24.67 1.15
N SER A 538 -28.52 -24.01 0.59
CA SER A 538 -28.72 -23.93 -0.86
C SER A 538 -27.46 -23.43 -1.58
N ARG A 539 -27.05 -24.13 -2.64
CA ARG A 539 -25.87 -23.87 -3.49
C ARG A 539 -24.51 -24.03 -2.79
N LEU A 540 -24.44 -24.40 -1.53
CA LEU A 540 -23.19 -24.68 -0.85
C LEU A 540 -22.81 -26.16 -1.11
N GLY A 541 -22.09 -26.38 -2.21
CA GLY A 541 -21.63 -27.71 -2.60
C GLY A 541 -20.33 -28.11 -1.90
N PRO A 542 -19.85 -29.35 -2.15
CA PRO A 542 -18.64 -29.91 -1.52
C PRO A 542 -17.39 -29.03 -1.68
N LYS A 543 -17.19 -28.42 -2.85
CA LYS A 543 -16.03 -27.55 -3.13
C LYS A 543 -16.04 -26.27 -2.29
N ALA A 544 -17.22 -25.62 -2.16
CA ALA A 544 -17.36 -24.43 -1.32
C ALA A 544 -17.20 -24.80 0.16
N PHE A 545 -17.76 -25.95 0.58
CA PHE A 545 -17.59 -26.49 1.92
C PHE A 545 -16.12 -26.74 2.27
N GLU A 546 -15.36 -27.42 1.39
CA GLU A 546 -13.92 -27.61 1.55
C GLU A 546 -13.19 -26.30 1.79
N GLN A 547 -13.48 -25.25 1.00
CA GLN A 547 -12.81 -23.96 1.12
C GLN A 547 -13.17 -23.21 2.42
N CYS A 548 -14.43 -23.26 2.87
CA CYS A 548 -14.89 -22.41 3.97
C CYS A 548 -14.90 -23.09 5.33
N ALA A 549 -15.07 -24.41 5.41
CA ALA A 549 -15.36 -25.11 6.66
C ALA A 549 -14.32 -24.91 7.76
N GLY A 550 -13.04 -24.86 7.42
CA GLY A 550 -11.98 -24.64 8.39
C GLY A 550 -11.94 -23.21 8.97
N PHE A 551 -12.54 -22.24 8.29
CA PHE A 551 -12.61 -20.85 8.74
C PHE A 551 -13.91 -20.50 9.48
N LEU A 552 -14.94 -21.32 9.32
CA LEU A 552 -16.21 -21.16 10.03
C LEU A 552 -16.16 -21.87 11.37
N ARG A 553 -16.64 -21.18 12.41
CA ARG A 553 -16.68 -21.67 13.78
C ARG A 553 -18.13 -21.91 14.22
N ILE A 554 -18.35 -22.97 14.98
CA ILE A 554 -19.62 -23.26 15.65
C ILE A 554 -19.32 -23.51 17.11
N ARG A 555 -19.60 -22.52 17.95
CA ARG A 555 -19.39 -22.61 19.40
C ARG A 555 -20.56 -23.30 20.05
N GLY A 556 -20.29 -24.25 20.97
CA GLY A 556 -21.32 -24.99 21.65
C GLY A 556 -22.14 -25.94 20.80
N GLY A 557 -21.58 -26.35 19.63
CA GLY A 557 -22.17 -27.31 18.71
C GLY A 557 -22.04 -28.75 19.21
N SER A 558 -22.53 -29.72 18.41
CA SER A 558 -22.50 -31.14 18.71
C SER A 558 -21.09 -31.76 18.65
N ASN A 559 -20.18 -31.15 17.90
CA ASN A 559 -18.77 -31.54 17.83
C ASN A 559 -17.90 -30.38 18.31
N PRO A 560 -17.17 -30.53 19.44
CA PRO A 560 -16.31 -29.45 19.96
C PRO A 560 -15.21 -28.97 18.97
N LEU A 561 -14.77 -29.84 18.05
CA LEU A 561 -13.79 -29.49 17.01
C LEU A 561 -14.33 -28.44 16.04
N ASP A 562 -15.65 -28.33 15.85
CA ASP A 562 -16.27 -27.31 15.01
C ASP A 562 -16.07 -25.88 15.53
N GLY A 563 -15.71 -25.73 16.79
CA GLY A 563 -15.30 -24.46 17.41
C GLY A 563 -13.84 -24.10 17.17
N SER A 564 -13.03 -25.03 16.67
CA SER A 564 -11.60 -24.88 16.43
C SER A 564 -11.27 -24.49 14.97
N ALA A 565 -10.00 -24.27 14.67
CA ALA A 565 -9.53 -24.07 13.29
C ALA A 565 -9.09 -25.39 12.61
N VAL A 566 -9.29 -26.54 13.26
CA VAL A 566 -9.03 -27.85 12.62
C VAL A 566 -10.00 -28.03 11.46
N HIS A 567 -9.49 -28.32 10.28
CA HIS A 567 -10.33 -28.59 9.11
C HIS A 567 -11.05 -29.93 9.25
N PRO A 568 -12.33 -30.06 8.83
CA PRO A 568 -13.06 -31.34 8.91
C PRO A 568 -12.35 -32.53 8.25
N GLU A 569 -11.61 -32.31 7.17
CA GLU A 569 -10.79 -33.34 6.51
C GLU A 569 -9.74 -33.95 7.45
N SER A 570 -9.28 -33.18 8.44
CA SER A 570 -8.23 -33.56 9.38
C SER A 570 -8.79 -34.19 10.67
N TYR A 571 -10.12 -34.30 10.84
CA TYR A 571 -10.71 -34.95 12.03
C TYR A 571 -10.20 -36.37 12.25
N PRO A 572 -9.97 -37.22 11.22
CA PRO A 572 -9.37 -38.54 11.40
C PRO A 572 -8.00 -38.52 12.10
N VAL A 573 -7.19 -37.44 11.92
CA VAL A 573 -5.93 -37.29 12.66
C VAL A 573 -6.19 -37.10 14.15
N VAL A 574 -7.17 -36.27 14.51
CA VAL A 574 -7.57 -36.06 15.91
C VAL A 574 -8.11 -37.35 16.52
N GLU A 575 -8.93 -38.11 15.77
CA GLU A 575 -9.44 -39.42 16.22
C GLU A 575 -8.32 -40.40 16.51
N ARG A 576 -7.26 -40.47 15.68
CA ARG A 576 -6.06 -41.28 15.97
C ARG A 576 -5.33 -40.82 17.24
N ILE A 577 -5.24 -39.51 17.48
CA ILE A 577 -4.63 -38.98 18.70
C ILE A 577 -5.46 -39.41 19.92
N LEU A 578 -6.78 -39.27 19.85
CA LEU A 578 -7.70 -39.65 20.93
C LEU A 578 -7.65 -41.15 21.23
N ALA A 579 -7.66 -41.99 20.21
CA ALA A 579 -7.58 -43.44 20.34
C ALA A 579 -6.26 -43.88 20.99
N LYS A 580 -5.13 -43.26 20.62
CA LYS A 580 -3.80 -43.58 21.17
C LYS A 580 -3.66 -43.15 22.63
N LEU A 581 -4.34 -42.04 23.00
CA LEU A 581 -4.30 -41.48 24.35
C LEU A 581 -5.42 -42.02 25.26
N GLU A 582 -6.37 -42.78 24.72
CA GLU A 582 -7.59 -43.21 25.40
C GLU A 582 -8.35 -42.02 26.03
N GLN A 583 -8.46 -40.90 25.33
CA GLN A 583 -9.07 -39.65 25.77
C GLN A 583 -10.29 -39.30 24.92
N THR A 584 -11.13 -38.40 25.45
CA THR A 584 -12.23 -37.75 24.73
C THR A 584 -11.81 -36.41 24.16
N VAL A 585 -12.54 -35.85 23.18
CA VAL A 585 -12.26 -34.54 22.61
C VAL A 585 -12.26 -33.46 23.68
N ASP A 586 -13.28 -33.46 24.57
CA ASP A 586 -13.42 -32.46 25.63
C ASP A 586 -12.29 -32.52 26.67
N SER A 587 -11.72 -33.68 26.94
CA SER A 587 -10.59 -33.84 27.88
C SER A 587 -9.25 -33.46 27.25
N LEU A 588 -9.15 -33.50 25.92
CA LEU A 588 -7.93 -33.17 25.17
C LEU A 588 -7.84 -31.68 24.88
N LEU A 589 -8.95 -31.01 24.53
CA LEU A 589 -8.99 -29.59 24.23
C LEU A 589 -8.50 -28.74 25.39
N GLY A 590 -7.46 -27.91 25.15
CA GLY A 590 -6.85 -27.03 26.14
C GLY A 590 -5.93 -27.74 27.14
N ASN A 591 -5.71 -29.04 27.01
CA ASN A 591 -4.82 -29.80 27.91
C ASN A 591 -3.36 -29.68 27.45
N SER A 592 -2.77 -28.50 27.70
CA SER A 592 -1.39 -28.19 27.27
C SER A 592 -0.37 -29.19 27.79
N SER A 593 -0.55 -29.77 28.99
CA SER A 593 0.42 -30.72 29.57
C SER A 593 0.48 -32.03 28.79
N LEU A 594 -0.67 -32.52 28.34
CA LEU A 594 -0.77 -33.74 27.52
C LEU A 594 -0.34 -33.50 26.07
N LEU A 595 -0.82 -32.40 25.48
CA LEU A 595 -0.53 -32.07 24.08
C LEU A 595 0.95 -31.84 23.79
N ARG A 596 1.70 -31.29 24.75
CA ARG A 596 3.17 -31.11 24.63
C ARG A 596 3.97 -32.41 24.63
N THR A 597 3.39 -33.51 25.07
CA THR A 597 4.05 -34.84 25.04
C THR A 597 3.96 -35.49 23.67
N LEU A 598 3.07 -35.00 22.79
CA LEU A 598 2.82 -35.59 21.49
C LEU A 598 3.95 -35.25 20.52
N LYS A 599 4.38 -36.25 19.76
CA LYS A 599 5.30 -36.07 18.63
C LYS A 599 4.48 -36.05 17.34
N PRO A 600 4.48 -34.95 16.59
CA PRO A 600 3.68 -34.85 15.35
C PRO A 600 3.94 -35.98 14.36
N SER A 601 5.17 -36.44 14.25
CA SER A 601 5.55 -37.56 13.37
C SER A 601 4.82 -38.89 13.63
N ASP A 602 4.28 -39.08 14.83
CA ASP A 602 3.59 -40.30 15.24
C ASP A 602 2.15 -40.42 14.71
N TYR A 603 1.62 -39.31 14.15
CA TYR A 603 0.24 -39.17 13.71
C TYR A 603 0.09 -38.77 12.24
N THR A 604 1.19 -38.75 11.50
CA THR A 604 1.22 -38.50 10.05
C THR A 604 0.67 -39.67 9.24
N ASP A 605 0.19 -39.37 8.04
CA ASP A 605 -0.21 -40.35 7.03
C ASP A 605 0.14 -39.81 5.63
N GLU A 606 -0.32 -40.49 4.56
CA GLU A 606 -0.06 -40.08 3.18
C GLU A 606 -0.64 -38.72 2.81
N GLN A 607 -1.69 -38.27 3.50
CA GLN A 607 -2.39 -37.00 3.26
C GLN A 607 -1.93 -35.90 4.17
N PHE A 608 -1.63 -36.20 5.44
CA PHE A 608 -1.32 -35.22 6.48
C PHE A 608 0.11 -35.43 7.02
N GLY A 609 1.00 -34.54 6.68
CA GLY A 609 2.40 -34.55 7.13
C GLY A 609 2.61 -33.87 8.49
N VAL A 610 3.87 -33.76 8.87
CA VAL A 610 4.30 -33.13 10.13
C VAL A 610 3.79 -31.66 10.26
N PRO A 611 3.81 -30.81 9.22
CA PRO A 611 3.31 -29.44 9.34
C PRO A 611 1.84 -29.37 9.76
N THR A 612 0.96 -30.11 9.09
CA THR A 612 -0.48 -30.13 9.41
C THR A 612 -0.74 -30.72 10.79
N VAL A 613 -0.08 -31.83 11.16
CA VAL A 613 -0.24 -32.42 12.49
C VAL A 613 0.24 -31.47 13.59
N THR A 614 1.32 -30.73 13.35
CA THR A 614 1.79 -29.71 14.29
C THR A 614 0.77 -28.59 14.48
N ASP A 615 0.17 -28.10 13.39
CA ASP A 615 -0.89 -27.10 13.44
C ASP A 615 -2.12 -27.61 14.21
N ILE A 616 -2.53 -28.87 13.97
CA ILE A 616 -3.64 -29.52 14.68
C ILE A 616 -3.38 -29.57 16.18
N ILE A 617 -2.19 -30.03 16.61
CA ILE A 617 -1.84 -30.11 18.03
C ILE A 617 -1.83 -28.69 18.65
N GLY A 618 -1.29 -27.70 17.95
CA GLY A 618 -1.33 -26.32 18.40
C GLY A 618 -2.74 -25.74 18.52
N GLU A 619 -3.64 -26.13 17.62
CA GLU A 619 -5.04 -25.70 17.66
C GLU A 619 -5.83 -26.42 18.75
N LEU A 620 -5.53 -27.69 19.04
CA LEU A 620 -6.12 -28.42 20.18
C LEU A 620 -5.68 -27.83 21.53
N ASP A 621 -4.45 -27.29 21.61
CA ASP A 621 -3.95 -26.63 22.82
C ASP A 621 -4.70 -25.33 23.12
N LYS A 622 -5.06 -24.57 22.09
CA LYS A 622 -5.77 -23.29 22.21
C LYS A 622 -6.86 -23.19 21.13
N PRO A 623 -7.96 -23.94 21.28
CA PRO A 623 -8.97 -24.07 20.24
C PRO A 623 -9.65 -22.73 19.95
N GLY A 624 -9.71 -22.37 18.66
CA GLY A 624 -10.35 -21.16 18.18
C GLY A 624 -9.77 -19.87 18.76
N ARG A 625 -8.48 -19.86 19.12
CA ARG A 625 -7.81 -18.67 19.66
C ARG A 625 -7.90 -17.51 18.67
N ASP A 626 -8.36 -16.37 19.19
CA ASP A 626 -8.31 -15.12 18.46
C ASP A 626 -6.84 -14.62 18.37
N PRO A 627 -6.28 -14.40 17.16
CA PRO A 627 -4.91 -13.91 17.01
C PRO A 627 -4.75 -12.43 17.38
N ARG A 628 -5.85 -11.71 17.59
CA ARG A 628 -5.82 -10.28 17.95
C ARG A 628 -5.33 -10.10 19.39
N PRO A 629 -4.72 -8.92 19.70
CA PRO A 629 -4.23 -8.62 21.05
C PRO A 629 -5.38 -8.51 22.07
N GLU A 630 -5.05 -8.54 23.35
CA GLU A 630 -5.99 -8.25 24.42
C GLU A 630 -6.36 -6.77 24.42
N PHE A 631 -7.64 -6.48 24.73
CA PHE A 631 -8.15 -5.12 24.76
C PHE A 631 -7.55 -4.32 25.94
N LYS A 632 -6.94 -3.17 25.62
CA LYS A 632 -6.38 -2.18 26.56
C LYS A 632 -6.78 -0.78 26.13
N THR A 633 -6.77 0.18 27.04
CA THR A 633 -7.15 1.58 26.76
C THR A 633 -6.06 2.56 27.14
N ALA A 634 -5.89 3.64 26.33
CA ALA A 634 -5.01 4.76 26.66
C ALA A 634 -5.69 5.73 27.62
N THR A 635 -4.88 6.38 28.47
CA THR A 635 -5.34 7.44 29.37
C THR A 635 -4.76 8.76 28.88
N PHE A 636 -5.60 9.62 28.28
CA PHE A 636 -5.17 10.95 27.87
C PHE A 636 -4.99 11.87 29.08
N LYS A 637 -4.02 12.79 28.99
CA LYS A 637 -3.73 13.73 30.08
C LYS A 637 -4.78 14.81 30.17
N GLU A 638 -5.37 15.00 31.35
CA GLU A 638 -6.32 16.07 31.61
C GLU A 638 -5.71 17.46 31.41
N GLY A 639 -6.49 18.39 30.86
CA GLY A 639 -6.09 19.78 30.64
C GLY A 639 -5.24 20.02 29.36
N VAL A 640 -5.02 18.98 28.54
CA VAL A 640 -4.31 19.10 27.24
C VAL A 640 -5.31 18.82 26.12
N GLU A 641 -5.88 19.86 25.54
CA GLU A 641 -6.97 19.76 24.55
C GLU A 641 -6.67 20.37 23.20
N LYS A 642 -5.82 21.33 23.15
CA LYS A 642 -5.46 22.08 21.95
C LYS A 642 -3.94 22.02 21.72
N ILE A 643 -3.54 22.24 20.49
CA ILE A 643 -2.11 22.34 20.14
C ILE A 643 -1.42 23.42 21.00
N SER A 644 -2.14 24.50 21.34
CA SER A 644 -1.63 25.58 22.22
C SER A 644 -1.37 25.16 23.67
N ASP A 645 -1.95 24.06 24.12
CA ASP A 645 -1.80 23.56 25.50
C ASP A 645 -0.54 22.68 25.64
N LEU A 646 0.03 22.29 24.50
CA LEU A 646 1.23 21.48 24.47
C LEU A 646 2.47 22.31 24.83
N VAL A 647 3.24 21.80 25.77
CA VAL A 647 4.53 22.34 26.16
C VAL A 647 5.63 21.34 25.80
N THR A 648 6.73 21.83 25.29
CA THR A 648 7.92 20.99 25.04
C THR A 648 8.33 20.24 26.29
N GLU A 649 8.86 19.04 26.15
CA GLU A 649 9.21 18.08 27.21
C GLU A 649 8.00 17.46 27.93
N MET A 650 6.77 17.76 27.56
CA MET A 650 5.58 17.16 28.12
C MET A 650 5.49 15.69 27.70
N VAL A 651 5.33 14.78 28.67
CA VAL A 651 5.12 13.34 28.43
C VAL A 651 3.64 13.03 28.47
N LEU A 652 3.14 12.36 27.41
CA LEU A 652 1.75 12.03 27.18
C LEU A 652 1.60 10.58 26.78
N GLU A 653 0.46 9.97 27.07
CA GLU A 653 0.03 8.76 26.38
C GLU A 653 -0.72 9.15 25.11
N GLY A 654 -0.56 8.34 24.06
CA GLY A 654 -1.27 8.52 22.81
C GLY A 654 -1.54 7.20 22.12
N VAL A 655 -2.43 7.25 21.13
CA VAL A 655 -2.78 6.10 20.30
C VAL A 655 -2.17 6.29 18.92
N VAL A 656 -1.45 5.30 18.43
CA VAL A 656 -0.92 5.32 17.06
C VAL A 656 -2.08 5.24 16.08
N THR A 657 -2.28 6.29 15.29
CA THR A 657 -3.36 6.37 14.29
C THR A 657 -2.94 5.85 12.93
N ASN A 658 -1.66 6.09 12.57
CA ASN A 658 -1.13 5.70 11.27
C ASN A 658 0.38 5.48 11.36
N VAL A 659 0.90 4.49 10.62
CA VAL A 659 2.33 4.20 10.52
C VAL A 659 2.77 4.31 9.07
N THR A 660 3.80 5.12 8.84
CA THR A 660 4.41 5.36 7.52
C THR A 660 5.89 4.95 7.54
N ASN A 661 6.54 4.93 6.38
CA ASN A 661 7.96 4.56 6.31
C ASN A 661 8.91 5.54 7.01
N PHE A 662 8.47 6.78 7.22
CA PHE A 662 9.28 7.81 7.89
C PHE A 662 8.92 8.02 9.36
N GLY A 663 7.89 7.35 9.88
CA GLY A 663 7.49 7.45 11.28
C GLY A 663 6.06 7.08 11.57
N ALA A 664 5.62 7.32 12.78
CA ALA A 664 4.27 7.04 13.26
C ALA A 664 3.53 8.33 13.62
N PHE A 665 2.26 8.41 13.23
CA PHE A 665 1.35 9.44 13.68
C PHE A 665 0.65 8.96 14.96
N VAL A 666 0.61 9.84 15.95
CA VAL A 666 0.08 9.52 17.28
C VAL A 666 -0.93 10.57 17.69
N ASP A 667 -2.14 10.14 17.96
CA ASP A 667 -3.16 10.95 18.62
C ASP A 667 -2.82 11.04 20.12
N ILE A 668 -2.45 12.23 20.56
CA ILE A 668 -2.12 12.55 21.94
C ILE A 668 -3.24 13.29 22.67
N GLY A 669 -4.41 13.23 22.09
CA GLY A 669 -5.56 13.92 22.60
C GLY A 669 -5.63 15.43 22.18
N VAL A 670 -4.91 15.96 21.19
CA VAL A 670 -5.05 17.33 20.63
C VAL A 670 -5.50 17.26 19.16
N HIS A 671 -6.55 17.92 18.71
CA HIS A 671 -7.20 17.79 17.36
C HIS A 671 -6.28 17.69 16.13
N GLN A 672 -5.04 17.30 16.34
CA GLN A 672 -3.99 17.09 15.37
C GLN A 672 -3.03 16.00 15.84
N ASP A 673 -2.83 14.98 15.02
CA ASP A 673 -1.85 13.93 15.30
C ASP A 673 -0.44 14.51 15.32
N GLY A 674 0.36 14.09 16.27
CA GLY A 674 1.78 14.35 16.33
C GLY A 674 2.57 13.30 15.56
N LEU A 675 3.70 13.69 14.97
CA LEU A 675 4.60 12.79 14.25
C LEU A 675 5.77 12.38 15.16
N VAL A 676 5.92 11.06 15.35
CA VAL A 676 7.15 10.45 15.86
C VAL A 676 7.97 10.00 14.65
N HIS A 677 9.05 10.72 14.34
CA HIS A 677 9.92 10.34 13.24
C HIS A 677 10.61 8.99 13.53
N ILE A 678 10.96 8.21 12.48
CA ILE A 678 11.59 6.89 12.61
C ILE A 678 12.84 6.89 13.52
N SER A 679 13.63 7.96 13.50
CA SER A 679 14.81 8.11 14.38
C SER A 679 14.46 8.36 15.85
N SER A 680 13.21 8.73 16.16
CA SER A 680 12.72 9.05 17.50
C SER A 680 11.80 7.97 18.09
N LEU A 681 11.63 6.83 17.38
CA LEU A 681 10.83 5.70 17.86
C LEU A 681 11.56 4.88 18.94
N THR A 682 12.86 4.64 18.75
CA THR A 682 13.68 3.81 19.65
C THR A 682 15.16 4.19 19.54
N ASP A 683 15.98 3.74 20.48
CA ASP A 683 17.42 3.99 20.52
C ASP A 683 18.23 3.14 19.53
N ARG A 684 17.66 2.04 19.05
CA ARG A 684 18.27 1.19 18.01
C ARG A 684 17.88 1.67 16.61
N PHE A 685 18.72 1.34 15.64
CA PHE A 685 18.40 1.58 14.23
C PHE A 685 17.23 0.67 13.81
N VAL A 686 16.20 1.26 13.22
CA VAL A 686 15.02 0.57 12.70
C VAL A 686 14.86 0.95 11.22
N LYS A 687 14.63 -0.04 10.38
CA LYS A 687 14.40 0.17 8.95
C LYS A 687 12.93 0.47 8.65
N ASP A 688 12.03 -0.18 9.38
CA ASP A 688 10.58 0.01 9.24
C ASP A 688 9.98 0.36 10.61
N PRO A 689 9.31 1.50 10.77
CA PRO A 689 8.61 1.88 12.00
C PRO A 689 7.67 0.80 12.56
N ARG A 690 7.15 -0.07 11.72
CA ARG A 690 6.24 -1.16 12.09
C ARG A 690 6.90 -2.29 12.88
N GLU A 691 8.24 -2.33 12.91
CA GLU A 691 8.98 -3.21 13.82
C GLU A 691 8.86 -2.77 15.29
N VAL A 692 8.43 -1.52 15.53
CA VAL A 692 8.34 -0.91 16.85
C VAL A 692 6.90 -0.64 17.27
N VAL A 693 6.07 -0.12 16.35
CA VAL A 693 4.69 0.29 16.63
C VAL A 693 3.74 -0.08 15.50
N LYS A 694 2.46 -0.28 15.84
CA LYS A 694 1.36 -0.55 14.90
C LYS A 694 0.22 0.43 15.12
N ALA A 695 -0.62 0.64 14.11
CA ALA A 695 -1.85 1.42 14.27
C ALA A 695 -2.73 0.78 15.36
N GLY A 696 -3.22 1.60 16.28
CA GLY A 696 -3.97 1.16 17.47
C GLY A 696 -3.12 0.94 18.72
N ASP A 697 -1.79 0.92 18.62
CA ASP A 697 -0.93 0.77 19.81
C ASP A 697 -1.00 2.01 20.72
N ILE A 698 -1.01 1.77 22.02
CA ILE A 698 -0.88 2.81 23.04
C ILE A 698 0.59 3.02 23.33
N VAL A 699 1.07 4.25 23.14
CA VAL A 699 2.47 4.62 23.30
C VAL A 699 2.64 5.81 24.23
N ARG A 700 3.75 5.85 24.94
CA ARG A 700 4.18 7.04 25.67
C ARG A 700 5.11 7.86 24.82
N VAL A 701 4.73 9.12 24.63
CA VAL A 701 5.48 10.07 23.79
C VAL A 701 5.80 11.34 24.55
N LYS A 702 6.89 11.99 24.16
CA LYS A 702 7.28 13.29 24.68
C LYS A 702 7.25 14.32 23.55
N VAL A 703 6.75 15.51 23.85
CA VAL A 703 6.65 16.63 22.91
C VAL A 703 8.04 17.26 22.71
N LEU A 704 8.54 17.24 21.47
CA LEU A 704 9.81 17.86 21.10
C LEU A 704 9.61 19.31 20.61
N GLU A 705 8.61 19.50 19.72
CA GLU A 705 8.35 20.79 19.09
C GLU A 705 6.87 20.93 18.74
N VAL A 706 6.36 22.16 18.84
CA VAL A 706 4.98 22.51 18.49
C VAL A 706 4.99 23.70 17.55
N ASP A 707 4.58 23.52 16.30
CA ASP A 707 4.40 24.59 15.32
C ASP A 707 2.89 24.87 15.14
N VAL A 708 2.37 25.77 15.95
CA VAL A 708 0.93 26.10 15.96
C VAL A 708 0.45 26.67 14.61
N PRO A 709 1.17 27.60 13.92
CA PRO A 709 0.77 28.10 12.61
C PRO A 709 0.64 27.02 11.53
N ARG A 710 1.55 26.03 11.54
CA ARG A 710 1.54 24.93 10.58
C ARG A 710 0.77 23.70 11.04
N LYS A 711 0.23 23.73 12.26
CA LYS A 711 -0.44 22.60 12.91
C LYS A 711 0.43 21.34 12.90
N ARG A 712 1.72 21.47 13.19
CA ARG A 712 2.67 20.35 13.27
C ARG A 712 3.12 20.14 14.70
N ILE A 713 3.15 18.86 15.12
CA ILE A 713 3.62 18.45 16.44
C ILE A 713 4.68 17.37 16.21
N SER A 714 5.89 17.62 16.69
CA SER A 714 6.98 16.66 16.69
C SER A 714 7.05 15.95 18.03
N LEU A 715 7.03 14.62 18.00
CA LEU A 715 7.02 13.76 19.17
C LEU A 715 8.22 12.80 19.16
N THR A 716 8.58 12.29 20.34
CA THR A 716 9.55 11.19 20.49
C THR A 716 9.03 10.15 21.47
N MET A 717 9.29 8.88 21.19
CA MET A 717 9.10 7.77 22.14
C MET A 717 10.34 7.57 23.03
N ARG A 718 11.45 8.22 22.68
CA ARG A 718 12.69 8.24 23.46
C ARG A 718 12.58 9.31 24.55
N LEU A 719 12.09 8.89 25.71
CA LEU A 719 11.77 9.84 26.80
C LEU A 719 12.98 10.61 27.35
N ASP A 720 14.20 10.12 27.10
CA ASP A 720 15.46 10.76 27.49
C ASP A 720 15.95 11.82 26.48
N GLU A 721 15.34 11.89 25.28
CA GLU A 721 15.66 12.86 24.24
C GLU A 721 15.21 14.27 24.67
N LYS A 722 16.11 15.26 24.58
CA LYS A 722 15.78 16.65 24.93
C LYS A 722 15.35 17.45 23.70
N ALA A 723 14.38 18.33 23.88
CA ALA A 723 13.95 19.25 22.83
C ALA A 723 15.11 20.14 22.37
N GLY A 724 15.21 20.33 21.03
CA GLY A 724 16.22 21.23 20.44
C GLY A 724 17.61 20.63 20.18
N GLN A 725 17.83 19.33 20.43
CA GLN A 725 19.05 18.67 19.97
C GLN A 725 18.83 18.00 18.62
N PRO A 726 19.72 18.14 17.62
CA PRO A 726 19.61 17.40 16.37
C PRO A 726 19.67 15.90 16.67
N ALA A 727 18.73 15.14 16.09
CA ALA A 727 18.62 13.70 16.27
C ALA A 727 20.00 13.02 16.10
N ARG A 728 20.49 12.35 17.15
CA ARG A 728 21.70 11.50 17.05
C ARG A 728 21.39 10.40 16.06
N LYS A 729 22.15 10.36 14.94
CA LYS A 729 22.08 9.24 14.01
C LYS A 729 22.32 7.96 14.79
N PRO A 730 21.46 6.94 14.70
CA PRO A 730 21.70 5.64 15.32
C PRO A 730 23.03 5.08 14.82
N ALA A 731 23.81 4.48 15.71
CA ALA A 731 25.09 3.86 15.35
C ALA A 731 24.82 2.67 14.41
N GLU A 732 25.36 2.73 13.20
CA GLU A 732 25.37 1.58 12.30
C GLU A 732 26.10 0.41 12.97
N PRO A 733 25.63 -0.85 12.83
CA PRO A 733 26.32 -2.01 13.35
C PRO A 733 27.71 -2.10 12.69
N ARG A 734 28.76 -1.99 13.48
CA ARG A 734 30.13 -2.18 13.02
C ARG A 734 30.29 -3.62 12.56
N HIS A 735 30.42 -3.82 11.27
CA HIS A 735 30.93 -5.07 10.71
C HIS A 735 32.38 -5.25 11.20
N THR A 736 32.61 -6.25 12.04
CA THR A 736 33.95 -6.74 12.39
C THR A 736 34.52 -7.48 11.19
N GLY A 737 35.11 -6.74 10.28
CA GLY A 737 35.96 -7.25 9.21
C GLY A 737 37.42 -6.97 9.55
N ASN A 738 38.21 -8.02 9.59
CA ASN A 738 39.66 -8.01 9.81
C ASN A 738 40.36 -6.92 8.99
N ALA A 739 40.86 -5.88 9.66
CA ALA A 739 41.67 -4.85 9.06
C ALA A 739 43.19 -5.13 9.30
N LYS A 740 43.91 -5.27 8.21
CA LYS A 740 45.39 -5.19 8.19
C LYS A 740 45.82 -3.77 8.57
N PRO A 741 46.94 -3.60 9.30
CA PRO A 741 47.37 -2.29 9.78
C PRO A 741 47.90 -1.41 8.63
N LYS A 742 47.38 -0.17 8.56
CA LYS A 742 47.89 0.90 7.68
C LYS A 742 49.04 1.65 8.39
N PRO A 743 50.04 2.12 7.63
CA PRO A 743 51.15 2.87 8.18
C PRO A 743 50.77 4.31 8.59
N ALA A 744 51.49 4.83 9.58
CA ALA A 744 51.26 6.12 10.24
C ALA A 744 51.36 7.33 9.28
N PRO A 745 50.57 8.39 9.48
CA PRO A 745 50.66 9.59 8.67
C PRO A 745 51.81 10.49 9.09
N ARG A 746 52.54 11.01 8.08
CA ARG A 746 53.53 12.09 8.24
C ARG A 746 52.82 13.40 8.53
N GLN A 747 53.31 14.13 9.52
CA GLN A 747 52.93 15.49 9.88
C GLN A 747 53.26 16.48 8.74
N SER A 748 52.34 17.35 8.38
CA SER A 748 52.56 18.54 7.57
C SER A 748 52.38 19.79 8.44
N PRO A 749 53.11 20.89 8.17
CA PRO A 749 53.18 22.05 9.06
C PRO A 749 51.95 22.98 8.92
N PRO A 750 51.76 23.90 9.87
CA PRO A 750 50.56 24.75 9.92
C PRO A 750 50.66 25.90 8.92
N THR A 751 49.58 26.19 8.18
CA THR A 751 49.41 27.42 7.45
C THR A 751 48.28 28.25 8.09
N ASP A 752 48.65 29.52 8.30
CA ASP A 752 47.90 30.56 8.98
C ASP A 752 46.55 30.87 8.35
N GLY A 753 45.56 31.10 9.22
CA GLY A 753 44.26 31.61 8.85
C GLY A 753 44.27 33.12 8.69
N ALA A 754 43.82 33.60 7.55
CA ALA A 754 43.48 35.00 7.31
C ALA A 754 42.47 35.15 6.15
N MET A 755 41.30 34.54 6.24
CA MET A 755 40.18 34.83 5.32
C MET A 755 38.77 34.68 5.91
N GLY A 756 38.66 34.43 7.23
CA GLY A 756 37.34 34.28 7.88
C GLY A 756 36.71 35.59 8.32
N ASN A 757 37.45 36.72 8.39
CA ASN A 757 36.97 37.96 8.99
C ASN A 757 36.55 39.08 7.99
N ALA A 758 36.65 38.84 6.68
CA ALA A 758 36.25 39.86 5.69
C ALA A 758 34.75 39.76 5.29
N PHE A 759 34.10 38.63 5.50
CA PHE A 759 32.70 38.46 5.14
C PHE A 759 31.70 38.93 6.25
N ALA A 760 32.12 38.91 7.50
CA ALA A 760 31.30 39.38 8.61
C ALA A 760 31.20 40.91 8.69
N ALA A 761 32.20 41.64 8.15
CA ALA A 761 32.24 43.11 8.12
C ALA A 761 31.46 43.75 6.95
N ALA A 762 31.16 42.98 5.89
CA ALA A 762 30.39 43.43 4.75
C ALA A 762 28.87 43.42 4.98
N LEU A 763 28.37 42.50 5.82
CA LEU A 763 26.93 42.35 6.10
C LEU A 763 26.40 43.35 7.13
N SER A 764 27.27 44.02 7.91
CA SER A 764 26.86 45.04 8.86
C SER A 764 26.72 46.45 8.25
N ARG A 765 27.11 46.68 7.00
CA ARG A 765 27.02 47.97 6.30
C ARG A 765 25.85 48.12 5.34
N LEU A 766 24.98 47.11 5.23
CA LEU A 766 23.76 47.16 4.39
C LEU A 766 22.47 47.22 5.21
N LYS A 767 22.55 47.58 6.51
CA LYS A 767 21.41 47.97 7.33
C LYS A 767 21.69 49.34 7.92
N LYS A 768 21.59 50.36 7.11
CA LYS A 768 21.22 51.73 7.45
C LYS A 768 20.42 52.32 6.31
#